data_8175639d857a1b224a07ad5ca9c909ed
#
_entry.id   8175639d857a1b224a07ad5ca9c909ed
#
_cell.length_a   1.000
_cell.length_b   1.000
_cell.length_c   1.000
_cell.angle_alpha   90.00
_cell.angle_beta   90.00
_cell.angle_gamma   90.00
#
_symmetry.space_group_name_H-M   'P 1'
#
loop_
_entity.id
_entity.type
_entity.pdbx_description
1 polymer ?
#
loop_
_entity_poly.entity_id
_entity_poly.type
_entity_poly.pdbx_seq_one_letter_code
_entity_poly.pdbx_strand_id
1 'polypeptide(L)'
;MAQPIPRWPHSATCNLRGPPTTGRGNTLQRVAACELLEEGVTAIFGPSSPYTYGIVASIAARFDVPHVDYVWRQNEEPQDGEEPKNPMPMTINVFPDGDMVSKAIADVVESMKWNTFAAVYENNDSLSRIQKALSLQRKRDSVVTIRRLTDGMDYRPVLKELRALSICNVIIDVSPSNVIQVLNQAKEVKLLGDYCNFLVTYLDSTKLPLSEVRNKTATNITGLSLRENDVEDIDLLESAILYDAVFMVYNTLETLNARNVSVAIDPVPLSCEEDEKYSAGPNITNLMRELSKEGKIRGKITGPITIGDNGQREYFEIQIMDVRAEESVQIGNWLPKGLDLGDSEKNRKSYLYKSIEQKKFTITTKTGPPYVMEVTDSATRGILIEQTRYEGFCIDLIEEIAKLLNFKYEFELVPDGKYGTYNQETKQWNGLIGRLLNHDADLAICDLTITYERESAVDFTMPFMNLGISILYRKPEEKEPNLFSFLSPLSSDVWLYMATAFLAVSIMLFLQARIAPGEWDNPHPCNPDPEELENSFDLKNSMWLTVGSIMQQGSDILPKAPSIRMVAGMWWFFTLIMVSSYTANLAAFLTAEKMDNPIKGVEDLAKQTKIKYGAVDGGSTYSFFKDSNYSTYQRMWAAMQEARPSVFTKSNDEGVDRVLKKYDYAFLMESTTIEYRMERNCDLDKVGGLIDNKGYGIALPRNSPYRTPISGAILRLQEKGTLQDLKKKWWEERGGGLCSKIEQEPTSSSELGLANVGGVFLVLLIGTCGSFIIAVFEFLWNVRKVAVKEKVTPWEALVAELKFAVNIWAETKPVKISKSSGASSMEGGIDRTASTTRSIVGSFLRLDILDKFDKDNNTNSRSSDRKIN
;
A
#
# COMPACT_ATOMS: atom_id res chain seq x y z
N MET A 1 48.65 41.90 -28.05
CA MET A 1 49.36 42.34 -29.28
C MET A 1 49.10 41.21 -30.27
N ALA A 2 48.20 41.45 -31.21
CA ALA A 2 47.83 40.45 -32.23
C ALA A 2 48.86 40.45 -33.33
N GLN A 3 49.55 39.36 -33.57
CA GLN A 3 50.38 39.18 -34.76
C GLN A 3 49.46 38.87 -35.98
N PRO A 4 49.70 39.44 -37.14
CA PRO A 4 48.85 39.20 -38.30
C PRO A 4 49.00 37.79 -38.83
N ILE A 5 47.89 37.14 -39.13
CA ILE A 5 47.77 35.85 -39.83
C ILE A 5 48.45 35.96 -41.22
N PRO A 6 49.32 35.02 -41.62
CA PRO A 6 49.87 35.05 -42.98
C PRO A 6 48.75 34.81 -43.99
N ARG A 7 48.68 35.73 -45.02
CA ARG A 7 47.75 35.54 -46.14
C ARG A 7 48.30 34.42 -47.04
N TRP A 8 47.52 33.41 -47.20
CA TRP A 8 47.78 32.32 -48.17
C TRP A 8 47.54 32.80 -49.59
N PRO A 9 48.28 32.29 -50.59
CA PRO A 9 48.03 32.64 -51.94
C PRO A 9 46.70 32.15 -52.47
N HIS A 10 45.99 33.06 -53.16
CA HIS A 10 44.66 32.77 -53.75
C HIS A 10 44.83 31.83 -54.96
N SER A 11 44.77 30.52 -54.78
CA SER A 11 44.36 29.54 -55.81
C SER A 11 44.26 28.14 -55.28
N ALA A 12 43.30 27.89 -54.42
CA ALA A 12 42.77 26.53 -54.26
C ALA A 12 41.21 26.61 -54.13
N THR A 13 40.61 26.82 -55.29
CA THR A 13 39.16 26.72 -55.41
C THR A 13 38.80 25.24 -55.40
N CYS A 14 38.33 24.76 -54.24
CA CYS A 14 37.64 23.47 -54.10
C CYS A 14 36.29 23.56 -54.84
N ASN A 15 36.25 23.05 -56.08
CA ASN A 15 34.99 22.96 -56.82
C ASN A 15 34.15 21.81 -56.30
N LEU A 16 33.24 22.11 -55.41
CA LEU A 16 32.15 21.21 -54.98
C LEU A 16 31.13 21.08 -56.12
N ARG A 17 31.26 20.10 -56.98
CA ARG A 17 30.18 19.65 -57.87
C ARG A 17 29.47 18.44 -57.27
N GLY A 18 28.16 18.45 -57.37
CA GLY A 18 27.11 17.60 -56.74
C GLY A 18 27.31 16.08 -56.90
N PRO A 19 26.37 15.26 -56.30
CA PRO A 19 26.58 13.86 -55.96
C PRO A 19 26.85 12.99 -57.18
N PRO A 20 27.89 12.14 -57.19
CA PRO A 20 28.16 11.22 -58.26
C PRO A 20 27.43 9.89 -58.12
N THR A 21 26.86 9.43 -59.17
CA THR A 21 26.37 8.07 -59.38
C THR A 21 27.48 7.04 -59.22
N THR A 22 27.20 5.96 -58.45
CA THR A 22 28.09 4.85 -58.15
C THR A 22 28.86 4.33 -59.36
N GLY A 23 30.18 4.32 -59.24
CA GLY A 23 31.13 3.79 -60.24
C GLY A 23 32.06 4.76 -60.91
N ARG A 24 31.68 6.02 -61.20
CA ARG A 24 32.53 7.06 -61.75
C ARG A 24 33.27 7.88 -60.66
N GLY A 25 32.78 7.90 -59.41
CA GLY A 25 33.35 8.65 -58.28
C GLY A 25 34.77 8.19 -57.91
N ASN A 26 35.00 6.87 -57.88
CA ASN A 26 36.28 6.26 -57.46
C ASN A 26 37.43 6.61 -58.45
N THR A 27 37.11 6.68 -59.74
CA THR A 27 38.10 7.02 -60.77
C THR A 27 38.46 8.51 -60.74
N LEU A 28 37.51 9.37 -60.52
CA LEU A 28 37.72 10.82 -60.43
C LEU A 28 38.55 11.24 -59.19
N GLN A 29 38.32 10.60 -58.05
CA GLN A 29 39.08 10.93 -56.83
C GLN A 29 40.50 10.31 -56.83
N ARG A 30 40.64 9.10 -57.43
CA ARG A 30 42.01 8.60 -57.70
C ARG A 30 42.78 9.58 -58.53
N VAL A 31 42.21 10.15 -59.61
CA VAL A 31 42.81 11.17 -60.44
C VAL A 31 43.17 12.45 -59.66
N ALA A 32 42.20 12.93 -58.86
CA ALA A 32 42.42 14.11 -58.03
C ALA A 32 43.51 13.92 -56.95
N ALA A 33 43.58 12.71 -56.31
CA ALA A 33 44.65 12.44 -55.35
C ALA A 33 46.03 12.38 -56.04
N CYS A 34 46.11 11.82 -57.26
CA CYS A 34 47.34 11.77 -58.02
C CYS A 34 47.76 13.20 -58.54
N GLU A 35 46.82 14.03 -58.96
CA GLU A 35 47.06 15.40 -59.32
C GLU A 35 47.65 16.24 -58.16
N LEU A 36 47.10 16.05 -56.91
CA LEU A 36 47.62 16.66 -55.70
C LEU A 36 49.07 16.19 -55.40
N LEU A 37 49.39 14.94 -55.62
CA LEU A 37 50.73 14.40 -55.41
C LEU A 37 51.71 14.94 -56.45
N GLU A 38 51.30 15.14 -57.73
CA GLU A 38 52.11 15.73 -58.79
C GLU A 38 52.39 17.22 -58.54
N GLU A 39 51.47 17.95 -57.91
CA GLU A 39 51.69 19.32 -57.42
C GLU A 39 52.61 19.40 -56.20
N GLY A 40 52.76 18.33 -55.47
CA GLY A 40 53.50 18.20 -54.21
C GLY A 40 52.68 18.66 -52.99
N VAL A 41 52.41 17.77 -52.08
CA VAL A 41 51.64 18.06 -50.85
C VAL A 41 52.32 17.51 -49.62
N THR A 42 52.24 18.21 -48.51
CA THR A 42 52.75 17.78 -47.19
C THR A 42 51.80 16.86 -46.44
N ALA A 43 50.53 17.07 -46.66
CA ALA A 43 49.46 16.25 -46.07
C ALA A 43 48.19 16.30 -46.92
N ILE A 44 47.40 15.25 -46.89
CA ILE A 44 46.08 15.13 -47.54
C ILE A 44 45.01 15.12 -46.49
N PHE A 45 43.96 15.97 -46.61
CA PHE A 45 42.79 16.04 -45.70
C PHE A 45 41.57 15.41 -46.36
N GLY A 46 40.93 14.48 -45.68
CA GLY A 46 39.71 13.79 -46.14
C GLY A 46 39.96 12.74 -47.20
N PRO A 47 38.97 12.32 -47.97
CA PRO A 47 37.72 12.98 -48.30
C PRO A 47 36.62 12.74 -47.26
N SER A 48 35.58 13.60 -47.24
CA SER A 48 34.41 13.39 -46.37
C SER A 48 33.53 12.19 -46.76
N SER A 49 33.63 11.74 -48.04
CA SER A 49 32.87 10.61 -48.56
C SER A 49 33.39 9.28 -48.06
N PRO A 50 32.57 8.43 -47.41
CA PRO A 50 32.97 7.09 -46.95
C PRO A 50 33.36 6.14 -48.10
N TYR A 51 32.81 6.35 -49.31
CA TYR A 51 33.06 5.48 -50.48
C TYR A 51 34.43 5.66 -51.10
N THR A 52 35.06 6.78 -50.88
CA THR A 52 36.32 7.17 -51.56
C THR A 52 37.50 7.28 -50.58
N TYR A 53 37.23 7.26 -49.30
CA TYR A 53 38.21 7.30 -48.22
C TYR A 53 39.30 6.25 -48.34
N GLY A 54 38.90 4.98 -48.52
CA GLY A 54 39.86 3.86 -48.60
C GLY A 54 40.83 3.99 -49.75
N ILE A 55 40.41 4.57 -50.86
CA ILE A 55 41.29 4.80 -52.05
C ILE A 55 42.34 5.86 -51.72
N VAL A 56 41.91 7.01 -51.18
CA VAL A 56 42.81 8.09 -50.82
C VAL A 56 43.80 7.69 -49.75
N ALA A 57 43.32 7.02 -48.71
CA ALA A 57 44.13 6.49 -47.62
C ALA A 57 45.17 5.45 -48.11
N SER A 58 44.77 4.56 -49.04
CA SER A 58 45.70 3.59 -49.67
C SER A 58 46.78 4.30 -50.53
N ILE A 59 46.43 5.31 -51.30
CA ILE A 59 47.35 6.11 -52.08
C ILE A 59 48.35 6.86 -51.15
N ALA A 60 47.83 7.56 -50.13
CA ALA A 60 48.63 8.23 -49.11
C ALA A 60 49.64 7.28 -48.42
N ALA A 61 49.18 6.06 -48.05
CA ALA A 61 50.01 5.04 -47.46
C ALA A 61 51.10 4.52 -48.43
N ARG A 62 50.79 4.36 -49.74
CA ARG A 62 51.75 3.90 -50.74
C ARG A 62 52.88 4.91 -50.91
N PHE A 63 52.58 6.20 -50.92
CA PHE A 63 53.55 7.27 -51.15
C PHE A 63 54.13 7.86 -49.85
N ASP A 64 53.80 7.26 -48.68
CA ASP A 64 54.22 7.72 -47.36
C ASP A 64 53.81 9.20 -47.06
N VAL A 65 52.65 9.66 -47.58
CA VAL A 65 52.13 11.00 -47.36
C VAL A 65 51.16 11.03 -46.15
N PRO A 66 51.31 11.95 -45.20
CA PRO A 66 50.39 12.06 -44.08
C PRO A 66 48.94 12.26 -44.57
N HIS A 67 48.02 11.40 -44.12
CA HIS A 67 46.61 11.48 -44.41
C HIS A 67 45.82 11.77 -43.14
N VAL A 68 45.07 12.87 -43.16
CA VAL A 68 44.31 13.32 -41.99
C VAL A 68 42.82 13.31 -42.31
N ASP A 69 42.11 12.40 -41.65
CA ASP A 69 40.66 12.26 -41.73
C ASP A 69 39.98 13.08 -40.61
N TYR A 70 38.79 13.59 -40.86
CA TYR A 70 38.06 14.45 -39.97
C TYR A 70 36.55 14.13 -39.89
N VAL A 71 36.17 12.91 -40.38
CA VAL A 71 34.78 12.45 -40.48
C VAL A 71 34.60 11.16 -39.71
N TRP A 72 33.38 10.91 -39.31
CA TRP A 72 32.97 9.66 -38.67
C TRP A 72 33.41 8.45 -39.54
N ARG A 73 34.08 7.50 -38.91
CA ARG A 73 34.36 6.18 -39.46
C ARG A 73 33.98 5.07 -38.46
N GLN A 74 33.41 4.00 -38.98
CA GLN A 74 33.19 2.81 -38.18
C GLN A 74 34.50 2.06 -38.03
N ASN A 75 34.83 1.63 -36.80
CA ASN A 75 35.97 0.77 -36.59
C ASN A 75 35.64 -0.62 -37.12
N GLU A 76 36.51 -1.21 -37.95
CA GLU A 76 36.39 -2.60 -38.31
C GLU A 76 36.81 -3.43 -37.09
N GLU A 77 35.92 -4.28 -36.58
CA GLU A 77 36.29 -5.22 -35.52
C GLU A 77 37.32 -6.20 -36.04
N PRO A 78 38.51 -6.42 -35.37
CA PRO A 78 39.45 -7.44 -35.74
C PRO A 78 38.72 -8.80 -35.75
N GLN A 79 38.93 -9.59 -36.82
CA GLN A 79 38.41 -10.96 -36.81
C GLN A 79 39.12 -11.73 -35.70
N ASP A 80 38.37 -12.62 -35.00
CA ASP A 80 38.87 -13.38 -33.84
C ASP A 80 40.28 -13.92 -34.02
N GLY A 81 41.26 -13.37 -33.28
CA GLY A 81 42.64 -13.86 -33.19
C GLY A 81 43.71 -13.02 -33.92
N GLU A 82 43.37 -11.93 -34.59
CA GLU A 82 44.36 -10.98 -35.13
C GLU A 82 44.61 -9.84 -34.18
N GLU A 83 45.89 -9.54 -33.87
CA GLU A 83 46.26 -8.28 -33.21
C GLU A 83 45.82 -7.11 -34.10
N PRO A 84 45.28 -6.01 -33.50
CA PRO A 84 44.86 -4.86 -34.28
C PRO A 84 46.06 -4.25 -35.02
N LYS A 85 46.29 -4.69 -36.22
CA LYS A 85 47.22 -4.05 -37.13
C LYS A 85 46.64 -2.72 -37.55
N ASN A 86 47.37 -1.65 -37.33
CA ASN A 86 47.00 -0.36 -37.92
C ASN A 86 47.07 -0.55 -39.47
N PRO A 87 45.93 -0.70 -40.15
CA PRO A 87 45.92 -1.09 -41.56
C PRO A 87 46.45 0.05 -42.42
N MET A 88 46.54 1.26 -41.87
CA MET A 88 46.94 2.48 -42.57
C MET A 88 47.86 3.35 -41.70
N PRO A 89 49.15 3.07 -41.61
CA PRO A 89 50.10 3.75 -40.71
C PRO A 89 50.24 5.24 -40.95
N MET A 90 49.90 5.73 -42.16
CA MET A 90 49.98 7.12 -42.52
C MET A 90 48.69 7.93 -42.26
N THR A 91 47.60 7.23 -41.83
CA THR A 91 46.31 7.87 -41.60
C THR A 91 46.10 8.20 -40.13
N ILE A 92 45.65 9.41 -39.85
CA ILE A 92 45.21 9.87 -38.54
C ILE A 92 43.78 10.42 -38.68
N ASN A 93 42.85 9.92 -37.87
CA ASN A 93 41.49 10.45 -37.81
C ASN A 93 41.33 11.35 -36.58
N VAL A 94 41.08 12.64 -36.84
CA VAL A 94 40.84 13.65 -35.77
C VAL A 94 39.40 13.66 -35.27
N PHE A 95 38.49 12.98 -36.00
CA PHE A 95 37.14 12.77 -35.47
C PHE A 95 37.22 11.80 -34.28
N PRO A 96 36.41 12.00 -33.21
CA PRO A 96 36.34 11.08 -32.06
C PRO A 96 36.13 9.63 -32.45
N ASP A 97 36.81 8.72 -31.74
CA ASP A 97 36.66 7.30 -31.93
C ASP A 97 35.20 6.86 -31.86
N GLY A 98 34.73 6.10 -32.84
CA GLY A 98 33.32 5.73 -33.01
C GLY A 98 32.76 4.89 -31.86
N ASP A 99 33.56 4.00 -31.34
CA ASP A 99 33.17 3.16 -30.21
C ASP A 99 33.06 3.94 -28.92
N MET A 100 33.94 4.93 -28.74
CA MET A 100 33.88 5.82 -27.58
C MET A 100 32.67 6.76 -27.66
N VAL A 101 32.35 7.28 -28.84
CA VAL A 101 31.11 8.08 -29.04
C VAL A 101 29.87 7.25 -28.74
N SER A 102 29.81 6.02 -29.25
CA SER A 102 28.71 5.09 -28.97
C SER A 102 28.59 4.78 -27.47
N LYS A 103 29.74 4.65 -26.78
CA LYS A 103 29.80 4.49 -25.32
C LYS A 103 29.31 5.75 -24.60
N ALA A 104 29.71 6.93 -25.03
CA ALA A 104 29.25 8.19 -24.45
C ALA A 104 27.72 8.33 -24.50
N ILE A 105 27.11 8.01 -25.64
CA ILE A 105 25.66 8.02 -25.80
C ILE A 105 25.02 7.00 -24.86
N ALA A 106 25.58 5.78 -24.72
CA ALA A 106 25.09 4.76 -23.83
C ALA A 106 25.17 5.19 -22.35
N ASP A 107 26.31 5.77 -21.91
CA ASP A 107 26.52 6.25 -20.55
C ASP A 107 25.53 7.38 -20.20
N VAL A 108 25.25 8.29 -21.15
CA VAL A 108 24.25 9.35 -20.99
C VAL A 108 22.85 8.78 -20.84
N VAL A 109 22.42 7.82 -21.67
CA VAL A 109 21.12 7.15 -21.58
C VAL A 109 21.00 6.37 -20.26
N GLU A 110 22.09 5.71 -19.86
CA GLU A 110 22.11 4.99 -18.57
C GLU A 110 21.95 5.93 -17.37
N SER A 111 22.59 7.11 -17.41
CA SER A 111 22.46 8.13 -16.36
C SER A 111 21.04 8.71 -16.26
N MET A 112 20.32 8.75 -17.38
CA MET A 112 18.91 9.19 -17.45
C MET A 112 17.94 8.16 -16.90
N LYS A 113 18.40 6.93 -16.62
CA LYS A 113 17.58 5.81 -16.09
C LYS A 113 16.35 5.49 -16.94
N TRP A 114 16.48 5.57 -18.27
CA TRP A 114 15.38 5.24 -19.17
C TRP A 114 15.14 3.72 -19.22
N ASN A 115 14.02 3.27 -18.73
CA ASN A 115 13.63 1.85 -18.78
C ASN A 115 12.96 1.49 -20.12
N THR A 116 12.30 2.46 -20.76
CA THR A 116 11.68 2.31 -22.06
C THR A 116 12.07 3.50 -22.91
N PHE A 117 12.61 3.25 -24.09
CA PHE A 117 12.95 4.32 -25.02
C PHE A 117 12.84 3.87 -26.48
N ALA A 118 12.74 4.84 -27.38
CA ALA A 118 12.85 4.62 -28.82
C ALA A 118 14.15 5.22 -29.36
N ALA A 119 14.71 4.57 -30.38
CA ALA A 119 15.80 5.09 -31.19
C ALA A 119 15.30 5.32 -32.60
N VAL A 120 15.41 6.56 -33.05
CA VAL A 120 15.03 6.99 -34.39
C VAL A 120 16.32 7.34 -35.13
N TYR A 121 16.56 6.69 -36.25
CA TYR A 121 17.80 6.85 -37.03
C TYR A 121 17.55 6.98 -38.53
N GLU A 122 18.48 7.55 -39.23
CA GLU A 122 18.39 7.83 -40.66
C GLU A 122 19.07 6.76 -41.51
N ASN A 123 20.32 6.44 -41.18
CA ASN A 123 21.19 5.54 -41.98
C ASN A 123 21.94 4.52 -41.12
N ASN A 124 22.76 3.68 -41.73
CA ASN A 124 23.52 2.65 -41.02
C ASN A 124 24.58 3.23 -40.07
N ASP A 125 25.20 4.34 -40.42
CA ASP A 125 26.18 5.02 -39.56
C ASP A 125 25.52 5.53 -38.30
N SER A 126 24.29 6.07 -38.40
CA SER A 126 23.46 6.47 -37.31
C SER A 126 23.17 5.29 -36.36
N LEU A 127 22.81 4.12 -36.95
CA LEU A 127 22.55 2.93 -36.17
C LEU A 127 23.82 2.45 -35.42
N SER A 128 24.99 2.53 -36.09
CA SER A 128 26.27 2.17 -35.50
C SER A 128 26.63 3.10 -34.30
N ARG A 129 26.42 4.40 -34.43
CA ARG A 129 26.66 5.37 -33.34
C ARG A 129 25.85 5.08 -32.07
N ILE A 130 24.62 4.57 -32.19
CA ILE A 130 23.75 4.29 -31.05
C ILE A 130 23.79 2.83 -30.57
N GLN A 131 24.60 1.97 -31.19
CA GLN A 131 24.62 0.52 -30.96
C GLN A 131 24.80 0.14 -29.48
N LYS A 132 25.75 0.78 -28.77
CA LYS A 132 25.98 0.49 -27.35
C LYS A 132 24.80 0.91 -26.46
N ALA A 133 24.09 1.98 -26.80
CA ALA A 133 22.86 2.38 -26.13
C ALA A 133 21.74 1.34 -26.34
N LEU A 134 21.63 0.76 -27.55
CA LEU A 134 20.67 -0.31 -27.83
C LEU A 134 20.98 -1.60 -27.05
N SER A 135 22.27 -1.86 -26.77
CA SER A 135 22.72 -3.03 -26.01
C SER A 135 22.31 -2.99 -24.51
N LEU A 136 21.90 -1.82 -23.98
CA LEU A 136 21.41 -1.67 -22.61
C LEU A 136 20.15 -2.50 -22.34
N GLN A 137 19.37 -2.84 -23.37
CA GLN A 137 18.19 -3.71 -23.27
C GLN A 137 18.51 -5.05 -22.59
N ARG A 138 19.67 -5.64 -22.90
CA ARG A 138 20.08 -6.96 -22.35
C ARG A 138 20.42 -6.89 -20.85
N LYS A 139 20.80 -5.72 -20.36
CA LYS A 139 21.26 -5.54 -18.97
C LYS A 139 20.14 -5.27 -17.95
N ARG A 140 18.96 -4.78 -18.40
CA ARG A 140 17.95 -4.19 -17.49
C ARG A 140 16.49 -4.58 -17.78
N ASP A 141 16.20 -5.57 -18.60
CA ASP A 141 14.82 -5.88 -19.07
C ASP A 141 14.10 -4.65 -19.67
N SER A 142 14.86 -3.70 -20.23
CA SER A 142 14.33 -2.50 -20.82
C SER A 142 13.74 -2.79 -22.22
N VAL A 143 12.64 -2.13 -22.54
CA VAL A 143 12.00 -2.23 -23.86
C VAL A 143 12.55 -1.13 -24.77
N VAL A 144 13.27 -1.54 -25.84
CA VAL A 144 13.82 -0.62 -26.84
C VAL A 144 13.10 -0.78 -28.17
N THR A 145 12.57 0.31 -28.69
CA THR A 145 11.90 0.36 -30.00
C THR A 145 12.81 1.07 -31.00
N ILE A 146 13.18 0.39 -32.08
CA ILE A 146 14.08 0.95 -33.08
C ILE A 146 13.30 1.24 -34.37
N ARG A 147 13.40 2.46 -34.90
CA ARG A 147 12.70 2.85 -36.14
C ARG A 147 13.63 3.65 -37.05
N ARG A 148 13.71 3.20 -38.30
CA ARG A 148 14.38 3.94 -39.34
C ARG A 148 13.44 5.00 -39.93
N LEU A 149 13.96 6.22 -40.11
CA LEU A 149 13.26 7.26 -40.87
C LEU A 149 13.30 6.93 -42.34
N THR A 150 12.19 7.09 -43.05
CA THR A 150 12.11 6.91 -44.51
C THR A 150 12.79 8.09 -45.22
N ASP A 151 13.33 7.82 -46.40
CA ASP A 151 14.06 8.82 -47.21
C ASP A 151 13.17 10.01 -47.75
N GLY A 152 11.99 10.19 -47.18
CA GLY A 152 11.05 11.28 -47.48
C GLY A 152 10.99 12.32 -46.38
N MET A 153 10.53 13.53 -46.70
CA MET A 153 10.41 14.63 -45.73
C MET A 153 9.22 14.46 -44.73
N ASP A 154 8.47 13.36 -44.81
CA ASP A 154 7.38 13.11 -43.89
C ASP A 154 7.67 11.97 -42.89
N TYR A 155 8.03 12.35 -41.68
CA TYR A 155 8.35 11.43 -40.57
C TYR A 155 7.15 11.15 -39.65
N ARG A 156 5.99 11.80 -39.91
CA ARG A 156 4.78 11.69 -39.07
C ARG A 156 4.27 10.25 -38.86
N PRO A 157 4.34 9.31 -39.85
CA PRO A 157 3.88 7.94 -39.63
C PRO A 157 4.64 7.24 -38.50
N VAL A 158 5.99 7.34 -38.51
CA VAL A 158 6.85 6.75 -37.46
C VAL A 158 6.59 7.40 -36.11
N LEU A 159 6.48 8.73 -36.08
CA LEU A 159 6.24 9.47 -34.85
C LEU A 159 4.86 9.21 -34.24
N LYS A 160 3.82 8.98 -35.08
CA LYS A 160 2.47 8.54 -34.62
C LYS A 160 2.50 7.14 -34.01
N GLU A 161 3.30 6.23 -34.57
CA GLU A 161 3.50 4.90 -34.01
C GLU A 161 4.14 4.96 -32.61
N LEU A 162 5.21 5.76 -32.44
CA LEU A 162 5.85 5.96 -31.14
C LEU A 162 4.88 6.53 -30.11
N ARG A 163 4.04 7.46 -30.51
CA ARG A 163 2.98 8.00 -29.67
C ARG A 163 1.94 6.94 -29.27
N ALA A 164 1.53 6.13 -30.23
CA ALA A 164 0.56 5.04 -29.97
C ALA A 164 1.12 3.99 -28.98
N LEU A 165 2.44 3.78 -28.98
CA LEU A 165 3.14 2.92 -28.03
C LEU A 165 3.42 3.63 -26.69
N SER A 166 2.99 4.88 -26.51
CA SER A 166 3.23 5.70 -25.31
C SER A 166 4.72 5.81 -24.93
N ILE A 167 5.61 5.87 -25.92
CA ILE A 167 7.04 6.00 -25.71
C ILE A 167 7.40 7.47 -25.71
N CYS A 168 7.89 7.95 -24.57
CA CYS A 168 8.23 9.37 -24.32
C CYS A 168 9.74 9.66 -24.22
N ASN A 169 10.60 8.64 -24.24
CA ASN A 169 12.05 8.80 -24.27
C ASN A 169 12.55 8.44 -25.67
N VAL A 170 13.12 9.39 -26.38
CA VAL A 170 13.50 9.21 -27.78
C VAL A 170 14.94 9.64 -28.02
N ILE A 171 15.75 8.76 -28.58
CA ILE A 171 17.08 9.09 -29.11
C ILE A 171 16.89 9.46 -30.59
N ILE A 172 17.39 10.61 -30.99
CA ILE A 172 17.37 11.08 -32.39
C ILE A 172 18.80 11.13 -32.92
N ASP A 173 19.10 10.22 -33.87
CA ASP A 173 20.35 10.21 -34.58
C ASP A 173 20.07 10.38 -36.09
N VAL A 174 20.05 11.62 -36.52
CA VAL A 174 19.78 12.05 -37.91
C VAL A 174 20.72 13.16 -38.30
N SER A 175 20.80 13.44 -39.61
CA SER A 175 21.60 14.57 -40.13
C SER A 175 21.18 15.91 -39.52
N PRO A 176 22.10 16.82 -39.24
CA PRO A 176 21.79 18.11 -38.59
C PRO A 176 20.67 18.89 -39.28
N SER A 177 20.58 18.83 -40.63
CA SER A 177 19.54 19.47 -41.43
C SER A 177 18.13 18.93 -41.12
N ASN A 178 18.01 17.68 -40.69
CA ASN A 178 16.74 16.99 -40.49
C ASN A 178 16.27 17.00 -39.03
N VAL A 179 17.16 17.26 -38.06
CA VAL A 179 16.82 17.26 -36.61
C VAL A 179 15.63 18.18 -36.34
N ILE A 180 15.67 19.42 -36.80
CA ILE A 180 14.60 20.41 -36.54
C ILE A 180 13.30 20.00 -37.21
N GLN A 181 13.35 19.41 -38.41
CA GLN A 181 12.19 18.93 -39.12
C GLN A 181 11.52 17.76 -38.37
N VAL A 182 12.30 16.79 -37.89
CA VAL A 182 11.80 15.68 -37.07
C VAL A 182 11.13 16.18 -35.79
N LEU A 183 11.76 17.10 -35.07
CA LEU A 183 11.19 17.70 -33.87
C LEU A 183 9.90 18.48 -34.14
N ASN A 184 9.84 19.29 -35.21
CA ASN A 184 8.63 20.03 -35.57
C ASN A 184 7.50 19.07 -35.92
N GLN A 185 7.73 18.01 -36.68
CA GLN A 185 6.71 16.98 -36.97
C GLN A 185 6.33 16.18 -35.72
N ALA A 186 7.26 15.92 -34.80
CA ALA A 186 6.95 15.32 -33.50
C ALA A 186 5.99 16.21 -32.67
N LYS A 187 6.14 17.53 -32.75
CA LYS A 187 5.20 18.49 -32.15
C LYS A 187 3.80 18.39 -32.79
N GLU A 188 3.72 18.38 -34.14
CA GLU A 188 2.44 18.29 -34.85
C GLU A 188 1.65 17.02 -34.50
N VAL A 189 2.34 15.89 -34.29
CA VAL A 189 1.70 14.63 -33.85
C VAL A 189 1.48 14.56 -32.33
N LYS A 190 1.78 15.65 -31.58
CA LYS A 190 1.68 15.74 -30.13
C LYS A 190 2.53 14.71 -29.39
N LEU A 191 3.71 14.36 -29.89
CA LEU A 191 4.69 13.54 -29.21
C LEU A 191 5.59 14.39 -28.30
N LEU A 192 5.75 15.68 -28.60
CA LEU A 192 6.48 16.64 -27.77
C LEU A 192 5.56 17.16 -26.65
N GLY A 193 5.56 16.47 -25.52
CA GLY A 193 4.82 16.83 -24.31
C GLY A 193 5.74 17.14 -23.13
N ASP A 194 5.18 17.67 -22.06
CA ASP A 194 5.91 18.10 -20.85
C ASP A 194 6.72 16.98 -20.18
N TYR A 195 6.42 15.73 -20.49
CA TYR A 195 7.00 14.55 -19.85
C TYR A 195 7.91 13.76 -20.77
N CYS A 196 8.05 14.19 -22.04
CA CYS A 196 8.86 13.49 -23.01
C CYS A 196 10.30 14.03 -23.02
N ASN A 197 11.27 13.15 -23.19
CA ASN A 197 12.69 13.48 -23.20
C ASN A 197 13.27 13.06 -24.56
N PHE A 198 14.01 13.97 -25.15
CA PHE A 198 14.68 13.76 -26.43
C PHE A 198 16.19 13.92 -26.25
N LEU A 199 16.95 12.93 -26.70
CA LEU A 199 18.41 13.00 -26.79
C LEU A 199 18.80 13.17 -28.24
N VAL A 200 19.41 14.31 -28.56
CA VAL A 200 19.97 14.60 -29.89
C VAL A 200 21.45 14.20 -29.86
N THR A 201 21.82 13.23 -30.65
CA THR A 201 23.19 12.65 -30.66
C THR A 201 24.20 13.42 -31.47
N TYR A 202 23.77 14.43 -32.24
CA TYR A 202 24.69 15.28 -33.00
C TYR A 202 25.66 16.00 -32.07
N LEU A 203 26.98 15.84 -32.31
CA LEU A 203 28.03 16.30 -31.40
C LEU A 203 28.31 17.83 -31.46
N ASP A 204 27.40 18.57 -32.06
CA ASP A 204 27.41 20.04 -32.08
C ASP A 204 25.96 20.58 -31.96
N SER A 205 25.25 20.10 -30.98
CA SER A 205 23.86 20.46 -30.74
C SER A 205 23.68 21.97 -30.39
N THR A 206 24.72 22.65 -29.95
CA THR A 206 24.70 24.09 -29.61
C THR A 206 24.48 24.97 -30.83
N LYS A 207 24.86 24.53 -32.02
CA LYS A 207 24.64 25.24 -33.27
C LYS A 207 23.28 24.98 -33.91
N LEU A 208 22.50 24.02 -33.36
CA LEU A 208 21.14 23.78 -33.83
C LEU A 208 20.16 24.70 -33.11
N PRO A 209 19.13 25.27 -33.81
CA PRO A 209 18.13 26.15 -33.18
C PRO A 209 17.12 25.37 -32.32
N LEU A 210 17.60 24.51 -31.40
CA LEU A 210 16.80 23.66 -30.54
C LEU A 210 16.00 24.49 -29.52
N SER A 211 16.49 25.64 -29.10
CA SER A 211 15.79 26.55 -28.19
C SER A 211 14.45 27.04 -28.76
N GLU A 212 14.34 27.22 -30.07
CA GLU A 212 13.09 27.60 -30.74
C GLU A 212 12.01 26.50 -30.59
N VAL A 213 12.40 25.24 -30.65
CA VAL A 213 11.51 24.09 -30.46
C VAL A 213 11.13 24.03 -28.97
N ARG A 214 12.08 24.22 -28.08
CA ARG A 214 11.88 24.20 -26.61
C ARG A 214 10.97 25.34 -26.13
N ASN A 215 11.11 26.54 -26.70
CA ASN A 215 10.21 27.67 -26.39
C ASN A 215 8.75 27.40 -26.71
N LYS A 216 8.48 26.57 -27.70
CA LYS A 216 7.11 26.21 -28.16
C LYS A 216 6.56 24.94 -27.50
N THR A 217 7.37 24.24 -26.70
CA THR A 217 7.02 22.96 -26.05
C THR A 217 7.72 22.88 -24.69
N ALA A 218 7.13 22.19 -23.74
CA ALA A 218 7.75 21.96 -22.43
C ALA A 218 8.63 20.69 -22.40
N THR A 219 8.91 20.10 -23.56
CA THR A 219 9.69 18.86 -23.71
C THR A 219 11.15 19.05 -23.31
N ASN A 220 11.72 18.09 -22.61
CA ASN A 220 13.14 18.08 -22.27
C ASN A 220 13.96 17.63 -23.48
N ILE A 221 14.89 18.49 -23.91
CA ILE A 221 15.81 18.18 -25.01
C ILE A 221 17.24 18.24 -24.46
N THR A 222 17.94 17.11 -24.55
CA THR A 222 19.38 17.02 -24.22
C THR A 222 20.16 16.91 -25.49
N GLY A 223 21.17 17.73 -25.64
CA GLY A 223 22.11 17.72 -26.76
C GLY A 223 23.52 17.36 -26.33
N LEU A 224 24.34 17.00 -27.27
CA LEU A 224 25.76 16.71 -27.10
C LEU A 224 26.58 17.79 -27.85
N SER A 225 27.71 18.22 -27.29
CA SER A 225 28.63 19.12 -27.94
C SER A 225 30.07 18.71 -27.70
N LEU A 226 30.82 18.63 -28.79
CA LEU A 226 32.27 18.45 -28.77
C LEU A 226 33.03 19.81 -28.72
N ARG A 227 32.29 20.91 -28.93
CA ARG A 227 32.89 22.23 -28.95
C ARG A 227 33.27 22.68 -27.55
N GLU A 228 34.52 23.03 -27.36
CA GLU A 228 35.00 23.71 -26.16
C GLU A 228 34.94 25.25 -26.32
N ASN A 229 35.28 25.75 -27.51
CA ASN A 229 35.24 27.15 -27.84
C ASN A 229 34.40 27.43 -29.09
N ASP A 230 33.67 28.52 -29.09
CA ASP A 230 32.93 28.97 -30.26
C ASP A 230 33.83 29.92 -31.08
N VAL A 231 33.89 29.67 -32.39
CA VAL A 231 34.61 30.49 -33.34
C VAL A 231 33.59 31.00 -34.33
N GLU A 232 33.54 32.33 -34.52
CA GLU A 232 32.69 32.98 -35.51
C GLU A 232 33.00 32.41 -36.93
N ASP A 233 32.01 32.25 -37.74
CA ASP A 233 32.05 31.74 -39.11
C ASP A 233 32.25 30.21 -39.29
N ILE A 234 32.25 29.40 -38.24
CA ILE A 234 32.34 27.94 -38.32
C ILE A 234 31.09 27.31 -37.72
N ASP A 235 30.11 27.01 -38.55
CA ASP A 235 28.81 26.46 -38.08
C ASP A 235 28.71 24.95 -38.08
N LEU A 236 29.49 24.26 -38.95
CA LEU A 236 29.45 22.82 -39.07
C LEU A 236 30.52 22.12 -38.22
N LEU A 237 30.17 21.06 -37.53
CA LEU A 237 31.12 20.22 -36.75
C LEU A 237 32.28 19.73 -37.59
N GLU A 238 32.02 19.25 -38.81
CA GLU A 238 33.06 18.78 -39.74
C GLU A 238 34.07 19.88 -40.08
N SER A 239 33.61 21.11 -40.31
CA SER A 239 34.46 22.26 -40.51
C SER A 239 35.30 22.62 -39.29
N ALA A 240 34.72 22.47 -38.08
CA ALA A 240 35.42 22.68 -36.83
C ALA A 240 36.55 21.68 -36.60
N ILE A 241 36.28 20.39 -36.88
CA ILE A 241 37.28 19.33 -36.78
C ILE A 241 38.33 19.48 -37.86
N LEU A 242 37.97 19.84 -39.10
CA LEU A 242 38.92 20.14 -40.16
C LEU A 242 39.84 21.30 -39.79
N TYR A 243 39.31 22.38 -39.19
CA TYR A 243 40.13 23.47 -38.69
C TYR A 243 41.15 22.98 -37.66
N ASP A 244 40.75 22.18 -36.70
CA ASP A 244 41.64 21.63 -35.69
C ASP A 244 42.63 20.61 -36.29
N ALA A 245 42.26 19.88 -37.32
CA ALA A 245 43.15 18.99 -38.09
C ALA A 245 44.26 19.76 -38.80
N VAL A 246 43.90 20.83 -39.48
CA VAL A 246 44.86 21.76 -40.13
C VAL A 246 45.79 22.40 -39.09
N PHE A 247 45.24 22.82 -37.97
CA PHE A 247 46.02 23.37 -36.88
C PHE A 247 46.97 22.36 -36.23
N MET A 248 46.58 21.07 -36.13
CA MET A 248 47.43 19.99 -35.68
C MET A 248 48.63 19.78 -36.62
N VAL A 249 48.40 19.72 -37.92
CA VAL A 249 49.48 19.61 -38.92
C VAL A 249 50.43 20.82 -38.88
N TYR A 250 49.86 22.03 -38.79
CA TYR A 250 50.63 23.26 -38.66
C TYR A 250 51.58 23.24 -37.43
N ASN A 251 51.10 22.94 -36.26
CA ASN A 251 51.89 22.84 -35.03
C ASN A 251 53.00 21.76 -35.13
N THR A 252 52.69 20.67 -35.80
CA THR A 252 53.66 19.60 -36.02
C THR A 252 54.81 20.04 -36.92
N LEU A 253 54.48 20.72 -38.03
CA LEU A 253 55.47 21.25 -38.95
C LEU A 253 56.33 22.36 -38.29
N GLU A 254 55.70 23.25 -37.49
CA GLU A 254 56.44 24.27 -36.74
C GLU A 254 57.40 23.62 -35.71
N THR A 255 56.98 22.56 -35.03
CA THR A 255 57.80 21.82 -34.09
C THR A 255 58.95 21.10 -34.77
N LEU A 256 58.73 20.48 -35.95
CA LEU A 256 59.78 19.88 -36.76
C LEU A 256 60.83 20.91 -37.21
N ASN A 257 60.42 22.04 -37.67
CA ASN A 257 61.30 23.14 -38.08
C ASN A 257 62.14 23.65 -36.89
N ALA A 258 61.51 23.80 -35.69
CA ALA A 258 62.22 24.23 -34.49
C ALA A 258 63.19 23.18 -33.93
N ARG A 259 63.00 21.89 -34.20
CA ARG A 259 63.94 20.80 -33.83
C ARG A 259 65.16 20.66 -34.76
N ASN A 260 65.27 21.49 -35.82
CA ASN A 260 66.36 21.43 -36.82
C ASN A 260 66.59 19.98 -37.38
N VAL A 261 65.52 19.25 -37.65
CA VAL A 261 65.59 17.94 -38.21
C VAL A 261 66.08 18.09 -39.66
N SER A 262 67.19 17.43 -40.05
CA SER A 262 67.81 17.56 -41.34
C SER A 262 67.04 16.97 -42.54
N VAL A 263 65.77 16.65 -42.35
CA VAL A 263 64.89 16.15 -43.42
C VAL A 263 64.16 17.36 -44.02
N ALA A 264 64.31 17.49 -45.34
CA ALA A 264 63.59 18.55 -46.08
C ALA A 264 62.10 18.34 -45.95
N ILE A 265 61.44 19.31 -45.33
CA ILE A 265 59.99 19.31 -45.11
C ILE A 265 59.21 19.74 -46.35
N ASP A 266 59.95 20.32 -47.28
CA ASP A 266 59.34 20.83 -48.49
C ASP A 266 58.66 19.73 -49.31
N PRO A 267 57.41 19.97 -49.73
CA PRO A 267 56.66 18.97 -50.50
C PRO A 267 57.40 18.71 -51.86
N VAL A 268 57.51 17.41 -52.15
CA VAL A 268 58.18 16.96 -53.42
C VAL A 268 57.04 16.47 -54.32
N PRO A 269 57.04 16.90 -55.62
CA PRO A 269 56.13 16.33 -56.60
C PRO A 269 56.33 14.81 -56.75
N LEU A 270 55.22 14.04 -56.61
CA LEU A 270 55.23 12.55 -56.67
C LEU A 270 54.35 12.13 -57.85
N SER A 271 54.86 11.27 -58.71
CA SER A 271 54.04 10.67 -59.78
C SER A 271 53.37 9.36 -59.31
N CYS A 272 52.05 9.24 -59.56
CA CYS A 272 51.35 8.01 -59.27
C CYS A 272 51.81 6.78 -60.08
N GLU A 273 52.64 6.99 -61.14
CA GLU A 273 53.21 5.92 -61.97
C GLU A 273 54.57 5.42 -61.47
N GLU A 274 55.16 6.17 -60.52
CA GLU A 274 56.49 5.88 -59.97
C GLU A 274 56.37 5.44 -58.50
N ASP A 275 57.38 4.72 -57.96
CA ASP A 275 57.38 4.24 -56.59
C ASP A 275 58.21 5.18 -55.65
N GLU A 276 58.29 6.47 -55.98
CA GLU A 276 58.92 7.46 -55.12
C GLU A 276 58.06 7.78 -53.93
N LYS A 277 58.72 7.98 -52.77
CA LYS A 277 58.01 8.17 -51.49
C LYS A 277 58.37 9.48 -50.83
N TYR A 278 57.43 10.11 -50.11
CA TYR A 278 57.68 11.31 -49.34
C TYR A 278 58.51 11.01 -48.08
N SER A 279 59.80 11.28 -48.09
CA SER A 279 60.73 10.93 -47.02
C SER A 279 60.41 11.56 -45.65
N ALA A 280 59.79 12.73 -45.63
CA ALA A 280 59.38 13.40 -44.40
C ALA A 280 58.06 12.89 -43.81
N GLY A 281 57.22 12.27 -44.59
CA GLY A 281 55.86 11.87 -44.20
C GLY A 281 55.79 11.00 -42.94
N PRO A 282 56.51 9.87 -42.80
CA PRO A 282 56.55 9.07 -41.61
C PRO A 282 56.96 9.85 -40.36
N ASN A 283 57.92 10.79 -40.49
CA ASN A 283 58.37 11.62 -39.38
C ASN A 283 57.26 12.61 -38.95
N ILE A 284 56.53 13.21 -39.87
CA ILE A 284 55.42 14.10 -39.63
C ILE A 284 54.30 13.33 -38.92
N THR A 285 53.89 12.16 -39.44
CA THR A 285 52.82 11.36 -38.88
C THR A 285 53.13 10.86 -37.46
N ASN A 286 54.36 10.35 -37.24
CA ASN A 286 54.79 9.89 -35.91
C ASN A 286 54.87 11.04 -34.90
N LEU A 287 55.38 12.20 -35.31
CA LEU A 287 55.45 13.39 -34.47
C LEU A 287 54.03 13.91 -34.12
N MET A 288 53.09 13.89 -35.06
CA MET A 288 51.70 14.22 -34.77
C MET A 288 51.17 13.34 -33.67
N ARG A 289 51.39 12.03 -33.70
CA ARG A 289 50.99 11.07 -32.66
C ARG A 289 51.73 11.31 -31.33
N GLU A 290 53.05 11.53 -31.37
CA GLU A 290 53.87 11.84 -30.20
C GLU A 290 53.37 13.13 -29.49
N LEU A 291 53.25 14.24 -30.19
CA LEU A 291 52.81 15.51 -29.64
C LEU A 291 51.35 15.45 -29.10
N SER A 292 50.51 14.68 -29.79
CA SER A 292 49.13 14.46 -29.29
C SER A 292 49.11 13.66 -28.01
N LYS A 293 49.92 12.59 -27.88
CA LYS A 293 50.01 11.79 -26.63
C LYS A 293 50.62 12.57 -25.47
N GLU A 294 51.58 13.49 -25.77
CA GLU A 294 52.15 14.39 -24.78
C GLU A 294 51.21 15.53 -24.35
N GLY A 295 50.03 15.67 -24.98
CA GLY A 295 49.07 16.72 -24.72
C GLY A 295 49.53 18.12 -25.18
N LYS A 296 50.55 18.17 -26.04
CA LYS A 296 51.07 19.44 -26.61
C LYS A 296 50.22 19.95 -27.78
N ILE A 297 49.42 19.08 -28.38
CA ILE A 297 48.43 19.43 -29.41
C ILE A 297 47.06 19.49 -28.79
N ARG A 298 46.45 20.66 -28.83
CA ARG A 298 45.06 20.87 -28.43
C ARG A 298 44.36 21.61 -29.55
N GLY A 299 43.22 21.04 -30.01
CA GLY A 299 42.35 21.74 -30.95
C GLY A 299 41.84 23.04 -30.36
N LYS A 300 41.72 24.06 -31.19
CA LYS A 300 41.19 25.35 -30.76
C LYS A 300 39.69 25.37 -30.55
N ILE A 301 38.98 24.47 -31.24
CA ILE A 301 37.51 24.40 -31.22
C ILE A 301 37.05 23.18 -30.45
N THR A 302 37.57 22.00 -30.74
CA THR A 302 37.11 20.71 -30.22
C THR A 302 37.94 20.21 -29.04
N GLY A 303 38.83 21.05 -28.47
CA GLY A 303 39.56 20.73 -27.24
C GLY A 303 40.69 19.71 -27.40
N PRO A 304 40.94 18.85 -26.40
CA PRO A 304 42.08 17.95 -26.40
C PRO A 304 42.02 16.92 -27.53
N ILE A 305 43.15 16.72 -28.23
CA ILE A 305 43.31 15.71 -29.30
C ILE A 305 44.41 14.76 -28.87
N THR A 306 44.07 13.52 -28.56
CA THR A 306 45.06 12.45 -28.31
C THR A 306 44.79 11.31 -29.28
N ILE A 307 45.77 10.98 -30.09
CA ILE A 307 45.67 9.94 -31.12
C ILE A 307 46.25 8.64 -30.58
N GLY A 308 45.45 7.59 -30.61
CA GLY A 308 45.83 6.24 -30.22
C GLY A 308 46.77 5.56 -31.24
N ASP A 309 47.20 4.36 -30.90
CA ASP A 309 48.05 3.53 -31.78
C ASP A 309 47.32 3.09 -33.05
N ASN A 310 46.00 3.00 -32.99
CA ASN A 310 45.09 2.70 -34.10
C ASN A 310 44.88 3.89 -35.05
N GLY A 311 45.47 5.06 -34.77
CA GLY A 311 45.31 6.27 -35.56
C GLY A 311 44.01 7.02 -35.36
N GLN A 312 43.19 6.64 -34.38
CA GLN A 312 41.93 7.31 -34.03
C GLN A 312 42.10 8.21 -32.82
N ARG A 313 41.24 9.24 -32.70
CA ARG A 313 41.21 10.15 -31.53
C ARG A 313 40.54 9.47 -30.36
N GLU A 314 41.32 9.01 -29.37
CA GLU A 314 40.86 8.24 -28.21
C GLU A 314 40.50 9.12 -27.01
N TYR A 315 41.06 10.31 -26.87
CA TYR A 315 40.79 11.23 -25.79
C TYR A 315 40.18 12.52 -26.31
N PHE A 316 38.96 12.76 -25.85
CA PHE A 316 38.15 13.94 -26.16
C PHE A 316 37.13 14.16 -25.03
N GLU A 317 36.49 15.30 -24.99
CA GLU A 317 35.48 15.69 -24.04
C GLU A 317 34.17 16.00 -24.76
N ILE A 318 33.06 15.37 -24.31
CA ILE A 318 31.72 15.70 -24.80
C ILE A 318 30.96 16.42 -23.71
N GLN A 319 30.58 17.65 -23.98
CA GLN A 319 29.71 18.43 -23.12
C GLN A 319 28.25 17.94 -23.28
N ILE A 320 27.56 17.76 -22.15
CA ILE A 320 26.14 17.41 -22.15
C ILE A 320 25.36 18.69 -21.90
N MET A 321 24.50 19.05 -22.85
CA MET A 321 23.76 20.28 -22.89
C MET A 321 22.29 20.06 -22.59
N ASP A 322 21.74 20.80 -21.61
CA ASP A 322 20.31 20.90 -21.38
C ASP A 322 19.77 22.10 -22.17
N VAL A 323 18.94 21.82 -23.16
CA VAL A 323 18.37 22.86 -24.03
C VAL A 323 17.21 23.52 -23.31
N ARG A 324 17.40 24.79 -22.93
CA ARG A 324 16.37 25.62 -22.30
C ARG A 324 15.78 26.60 -23.30
N ALA A 325 14.72 27.29 -22.85
CA ALA A 325 14.02 28.27 -23.69
C ALA A 325 14.90 29.45 -24.10
N GLU A 326 15.76 29.93 -23.22
CA GLU A 326 16.58 31.10 -23.43
C GLU A 326 17.97 30.74 -23.96
N GLU A 327 18.61 29.71 -23.39
CA GLU A 327 19.96 29.27 -23.74
C GLU A 327 20.15 27.78 -23.42
N SER A 328 21.17 27.17 -24.04
CA SER A 328 21.58 25.81 -23.70
C SER A 328 22.57 25.85 -22.54
N VAL A 329 22.33 25.08 -21.50
CA VAL A 329 23.16 25.04 -20.30
C VAL A 329 23.89 23.71 -20.21
N GLN A 330 25.19 23.76 -20.00
CA GLN A 330 25.99 22.56 -19.74
C GLN A 330 25.61 21.93 -18.39
N ILE A 331 25.29 20.65 -18.44
CA ILE A 331 24.88 19.87 -17.23
C ILE A 331 25.91 18.83 -16.82
N GLY A 332 26.92 18.59 -17.66
CA GLY A 332 27.99 17.63 -17.35
C GLY A 332 28.93 17.45 -18.50
N ASN A 333 29.99 16.68 -18.28
CA ASN A 333 30.97 16.30 -19.27
C ASN A 333 31.11 14.78 -19.31
N TRP A 334 31.26 14.24 -20.50
CA TRP A 334 31.69 12.89 -20.69
C TRP A 334 33.14 12.83 -21.10
N LEU A 335 33.90 11.97 -20.40
CA LEU A 335 35.29 11.68 -20.64
C LEU A 335 35.45 10.17 -20.89
N PRO A 336 36.52 9.71 -21.56
CA PRO A 336 36.78 8.27 -21.72
C PRO A 336 36.75 7.46 -20.41
N LYS A 337 37.02 8.11 -19.26
CA LYS A 337 36.95 7.52 -17.91
C LYS A 337 35.51 7.36 -17.40
N GLY A 338 34.55 8.03 -17.99
CA GLY A 338 33.15 7.99 -17.63
C GLY A 338 32.47 9.37 -17.62
N LEU A 339 31.23 9.39 -17.25
CA LEU A 339 30.37 10.56 -17.17
C LEU A 339 30.61 11.33 -15.87
N ASP A 340 30.92 12.62 -15.96
CA ASP A 340 31.00 13.55 -14.81
C ASP A 340 29.84 14.56 -14.90
N LEU A 341 28.88 14.42 -14.03
CA LEU A 341 27.77 15.36 -13.93
C LEU A 341 28.01 16.47 -12.90
N GLY A 342 29.12 16.44 -12.14
CA GLY A 342 29.53 17.45 -11.16
C GLY A 342 28.41 17.90 -10.22
N ASP A 343 28.42 19.19 -9.80
CA ASP A 343 27.34 19.81 -8.99
C ASP A 343 26.02 20.02 -9.77
N SER A 344 25.95 19.57 -11.03
CA SER A 344 24.78 19.77 -11.89
C SER A 344 23.54 19.04 -11.35
N GLU A 345 23.71 17.99 -10.55
CA GLU A 345 22.57 17.30 -9.91
C GLU A 345 21.84 18.23 -8.93
N LYS A 346 22.57 19.08 -8.19
CA LYS A 346 21.99 20.13 -7.34
C LYS A 346 21.28 21.20 -8.17
N ASN A 347 21.91 21.61 -9.26
CA ASN A 347 21.36 22.60 -10.18
C ASN A 347 20.11 22.07 -10.89
N ARG A 348 20.11 20.78 -11.31
CA ARG A 348 18.95 20.12 -11.90
C ARG A 348 17.81 19.99 -10.90
N LYS A 349 18.10 19.63 -9.64
CA LYS A 349 17.10 19.62 -8.56
C LYS A 349 16.53 21.02 -8.33
N SER A 350 17.37 22.04 -8.22
CA SER A 350 16.94 23.44 -8.06
C SER A 350 16.03 23.90 -9.20
N TYR A 351 16.40 23.58 -10.44
CA TYR A 351 15.60 23.89 -11.63
C TYR A 351 14.25 23.18 -11.62
N LEU A 352 14.24 21.90 -11.24
CA LEU A 352 12.99 21.13 -11.13
C LEU A 352 12.05 21.74 -10.08
N TYR A 353 12.56 22.16 -8.94
CA TYR A 353 11.73 22.84 -7.92
C TYR A 353 11.18 24.17 -8.42
N LYS A 354 11.96 24.97 -9.12
CA LYS A 354 11.49 26.21 -9.77
C LYS A 354 10.42 25.93 -10.84
N SER A 355 10.59 24.86 -11.62
CA SER A 355 9.60 24.43 -12.62
C SER A 355 8.28 24.04 -11.95
N ILE A 356 8.33 23.34 -10.80
CA ILE A 356 7.14 22.99 -10.01
C ILE A 356 6.41 24.24 -9.52
N GLU A 357 7.10 25.23 -9.00
CA GLU A 357 6.51 26.49 -8.50
C GLU A 357 5.81 27.30 -9.60
N GLN A 358 6.32 27.27 -10.81
CA GLN A 358 5.78 28.02 -11.96
C GLN A 358 4.60 27.33 -12.64
N LYS A 359 4.54 25.99 -12.55
CA LYS A 359 3.52 25.19 -13.23
C LYS A 359 2.21 25.19 -12.45
N LYS A 360 1.08 25.37 -13.15
CA LYS A 360 -0.26 25.09 -12.65
C LYS A 360 -0.62 23.66 -13.03
N PHE A 361 -0.75 22.76 -12.04
CA PHE A 361 -1.06 21.36 -12.27
C PHE A 361 -2.56 21.14 -12.47
N THR A 362 -2.93 20.42 -13.52
CA THR A 362 -4.27 19.92 -13.75
C THR A 362 -4.41 18.54 -13.06
N ILE A 363 -5.26 18.45 -12.05
CA ILE A 363 -5.44 17.26 -11.23
C ILE A 363 -6.79 16.63 -11.52
N THR A 364 -6.80 15.44 -12.07
CA THR A 364 -8.05 14.71 -12.31
C THR A 364 -8.41 13.83 -11.11
N THR A 365 -9.68 13.82 -10.76
CA THR A 365 -10.18 13.05 -9.62
C THR A 365 -11.54 12.41 -9.92
N LYS A 366 -11.96 11.53 -9.00
CA LYS A 366 -13.28 10.88 -9.04
C LYS A 366 -13.97 11.07 -7.68
N THR A 367 -15.28 11.26 -7.72
CA THR A 367 -16.09 11.35 -6.50
C THR A 367 -16.19 9.99 -5.79
N GLY A 368 -16.00 10.00 -4.50
CA GLY A 368 -16.10 8.84 -3.62
C GLY A 368 -15.76 9.19 -2.17
N PRO A 369 -16.65 8.92 -1.22
CA PRO A 369 -16.40 9.18 0.19
C PRO A 369 -15.36 8.21 0.77
N PRO A 370 -14.47 8.67 1.66
CA PRO A 370 -14.24 10.04 2.14
C PRO A 370 -13.19 10.83 1.36
N TYR A 371 -12.80 10.37 0.18
CA TYR A 371 -11.67 10.90 -0.58
C TYR A 371 -12.02 12.20 -1.29
N VAL A 372 -13.14 12.24 -2.02
CA VAL A 372 -13.69 13.42 -2.69
C VAL A 372 -15.22 13.37 -2.60
N MET A 373 -15.81 14.29 -1.88
CA MET A 373 -17.23 14.35 -1.61
C MET A 373 -17.79 15.70 -2.02
N GLU A 374 -19.01 15.71 -2.50
CA GLU A 374 -19.76 16.93 -2.77
C GLU A 374 -20.22 17.58 -1.46
N VAL A 375 -20.05 18.90 -1.35
CA VAL A 375 -20.52 19.69 -0.21
C VAL A 375 -22.01 19.96 -0.38
N THR A 376 -22.83 19.31 0.40
CA THR A 376 -24.31 19.43 0.34
C THR A 376 -24.84 20.65 1.11
N ASP A 377 -24.05 21.19 2.02
CA ASP A 377 -24.43 22.36 2.81
C ASP A 377 -24.07 23.65 2.07
N SER A 378 -24.80 24.73 2.35
CA SER A 378 -24.52 26.09 1.83
C SER A 378 -23.20 26.70 2.34
N ALA A 379 -22.29 25.89 2.84
CA ALA A 379 -21.01 26.32 3.41
C ALA A 379 -20.01 26.71 2.30
N THR A 380 -19.21 27.72 2.55
CA THR A 380 -18.17 28.23 1.64
C THR A 380 -16.88 27.39 1.66
N ARG A 381 -16.87 26.24 2.36
CA ARG A 381 -15.71 25.34 2.49
C ARG A 381 -15.48 24.50 1.24
N GLY A 382 -14.28 23.93 1.11
CA GLY A 382 -13.89 23.08 -0.01
C GLY A 382 -13.49 23.87 -1.26
N ILE A 383 -13.14 23.15 -2.31
CA ILE A 383 -12.75 23.70 -3.60
C ILE A 383 -13.90 23.67 -4.60
N LEU A 384 -13.96 24.68 -5.46
CA LEU A 384 -14.94 24.74 -6.55
C LEU A 384 -14.40 23.97 -7.76
N ILE A 385 -15.12 22.95 -8.19
CA ILE A 385 -14.87 22.23 -9.44
C ILE A 385 -16.11 22.44 -10.32
N GLU A 386 -15.94 23.07 -11.47
CA GLU A 386 -17.05 23.49 -12.35
C GLU A 386 -18.04 24.39 -11.59
N GLN A 387 -19.22 23.86 -11.19
CA GLN A 387 -20.28 24.63 -10.49
C GLN A 387 -20.55 24.11 -9.08
N THR A 388 -19.94 22.99 -8.67
CA THR A 388 -20.13 22.33 -7.39
C THR A 388 -18.88 22.41 -6.51
N ARG A 389 -19.08 22.45 -5.17
CA ARG A 389 -17.98 22.43 -4.22
C ARG A 389 -17.72 21.03 -3.73
N TYR A 390 -16.43 20.70 -3.64
CA TYR A 390 -15.99 19.38 -3.20
C TYR A 390 -15.02 19.52 -2.02
N GLU A 391 -15.09 18.57 -1.10
CA GLU A 391 -14.17 18.42 0.02
C GLU A 391 -13.79 16.94 0.19
N GLY A 392 -12.70 16.64 0.87
CA GLY A 392 -12.29 15.26 1.13
C GLY A 392 -10.80 15.09 1.42
N PHE A 393 -10.43 13.89 1.81
CA PHE A 393 -9.06 13.54 2.16
C PHE A 393 -8.06 13.88 1.03
N CYS A 394 -8.39 13.53 -0.23
CA CYS A 394 -7.49 13.77 -1.36
C CYS A 394 -7.31 15.25 -1.68
N ILE A 395 -8.33 16.06 -1.45
CA ILE A 395 -8.28 17.51 -1.65
C ILE A 395 -7.34 18.14 -0.62
N ASP A 396 -7.53 17.81 0.66
CA ASP A 396 -6.66 18.29 1.73
C ASP A 396 -5.21 17.81 1.56
N LEU A 397 -5.01 16.55 1.11
CA LEU A 397 -3.67 16.02 0.85
C LEU A 397 -2.94 16.82 -0.23
N ILE A 398 -3.61 17.11 -1.34
CA ILE A 398 -3.01 17.95 -2.41
C ILE A 398 -2.73 19.36 -1.90
N GLU A 399 -3.58 19.93 -1.09
CA GLU A 399 -3.34 21.24 -0.48
C GLU A 399 -2.06 21.25 0.37
N GLU A 400 -1.86 20.22 1.20
CA GLU A 400 -0.64 20.10 2.02
C GLU A 400 0.61 19.84 1.17
N ILE A 401 0.52 19.02 0.11
CA ILE A 401 1.63 18.83 -0.84
C ILE A 401 1.94 20.14 -1.58
N ALA A 402 0.90 20.87 -2.01
CA ALA A 402 1.07 22.16 -2.70
C ALA A 402 1.71 23.22 -1.81
N LYS A 403 1.38 23.26 -0.51
CA LYS A 403 2.05 24.12 0.48
C LYS A 403 3.54 23.77 0.64
N LEU A 404 3.89 22.47 0.64
CA LEU A 404 5.28 22.03 0.80
C LEU A 404 6.15 22.30 -0.46
N LEU A 405 5.57 22.19 -1.65
CA LEU A 405 6.26 22.32 -2.93
C LEU A 405 5.99 23.66 -3.62
N ASN A 406 5.14 24.50 -3.04
CA ASN A 406 4.77 25.85 -3.51
C ASN A 406 4.23 25.90 -4.94
N PHE A 407 3.35 24.96 -5.34
CA PHE A 407 2.75 24.95 -6.68
C PHE A 407 1.27 25.30 -6.69
N LYS A 408 0.78 25.70 -7.87
CA LYS A 408 -0.64 26.00 -8.11
C LYS A 408 -1.31 24.78 -8.77
N TYR A 409 -2.58 24.55 -8.44
CA TYR A 409 -3.31 23.41 -8.98
C TYR A 409 -4.77 23.77 -9.30
N GLU A 410 -5.37 22.96 -10.15
CA GLU A 410 -6.77 22.98 -10.49
C GLU A 410 -7.30 21.54 -10.56
N PHE A 411 -8.47 21.31 -9.98
CA PHE A 411 -9.11 19.99 -10.01
C PHE A 411 -10.13 19.88 -11.12
N GLU A 412 -10.19 18.71 -11.75
CA GLU A 412 -11.20 18.34 -12.72
C GLU A 412 -11.77 16.95 -12.41
N LEU A 413 -13.07 16.77 -12.61
CA LEU A 413 -13.68 15.45 -12.48
C LEU A 413 -13.47 14.63 -13.74
N VAL A 414 -13.25 13.33 -13.56
CA VAL A 414 -13.21 12.39 -14.68
C VAL A 414 -14.61 12.23 -15.29
N PRO A 415 -14.80 12.46 -16.62
CA PRO A 415 -16.13 12.50 -17.23
C PRO A 415 -16.89 11.15 -17.18
N ASP A 416 -16.17 10.02 -17.26
CA ASP A 416 -16.75 8.68 -17.28
C ASP A 416 -16.92 8.04 -15.88
N GLY A 417 -16.46 8.71 -14.82
CA GLY A 417 -16.54 8.24 -13.44
C GLY A 417 -15.76 6.96 -13.15
N LYS A 418 -14.80 6.57 -14.02
CA LYS A 418 -14.06 5.32 -13.89
C LYS A 418 -12.63 5.55 -13.40
N TYR A 419 -12.09 4.56 -12.70
CA TYR A 419 -10.68 4.58 -12.24
C TYR A 419 -9.67 4.42 -13.39
N GLY A 420 -9.96 3.52 -14.31
CA GLY A 420 -9.09 3.15 -15.44
C GLY A 420 -8.94 1.64 -15.53
N THR A 421 -9.47 1.09 -16.62
CA THR A 421 -9.33 -0.30 -17.05
C THR A 421 -8.92 -0.33 -18.51
N TYR A 422 -8.10 -1.31 -18.87
CA TYR A 422 -7.70 -1.52 -20.26
C TYR A 422 -8.81 -2.27 -21.01
N ASN A 423 -9.30 -1.69 -22.10
CA ASN A 423 -10.25 -2.36 -22.98
C ASN A 423 -9.46 -3.11 -24.07
N GLN A 424 -9.59 -4.43 -24.09
CA GLN A 424 -8.88 -5.29 -25.05
C GLN A 424 -9.38 -5.11 -26.49
N GLU A 425 -10.65 -4.74 -26.69
CA GLU A 425 -11.23 -4.54 -28.02
C GLU A 425 -10.76 -3.22 -28.64
N THR A 426 -10.81 -2.13 -27.89
CA THR A 426 -10.40 -0.80 -28.37
C THR A 426 -8.92 -0.53 -28.18
N LYS A 427 -8.18 -1.37 -27.43
CA LYS A 427 -6.79 -1.20 -27.03
C LYS A 427 -6.51 0.16 -26.38
N GLN A 428 -7.46 0.67 -25.62
CA GLN A 428 -7.38 1.96 -24.95
C GLN A 428 -7.71 1.84 -23.47
N TRP A 429 -7.09 2.70 -22.68
CA TRP A 429 -7.44 2.90 -21.28
C TRP A 429 -8.56 3.92 -21.14
N ASN A 430 -9.52 3.66 -20.25
CA ASN A 430 -10.56 4.61 -19.87
C ASN A 430 -10.24 5.29 -18.52
N GLY A 431 -11.11 6.16 -18.07
CA GLY A 431 -11.07 6.75 -16.74
C GLY A 431 -9.87 7.67 -16.47
N LEU A 432 -9.44 7.70 -15.20
CA LEU A 432 -8.31 8.50 -14.74
C LEU A 432 -7.01 8.15 -15.47
N ILE A 433 -6.74 6.86 -15.64
CA ILE A 433 -5.54 6.38 -16.35
C ILE A 433 -5.56 6.84 -17.82
N GLY A 434 -6.70 6.76 -18.49
CA GLY A 434 -6.85 7.23 -19.87
C GLY A 434 -6.55 8.72 -20.01
N ARG A 435 -7.00 9.56 -19.07
CA ARG A 435 -6.69 11.00 -19.09
C ARG A 435 -5.21 11.32 -18.91
N LEU A 436 -4.52 10.58 -18.03
CA LEU A 436 -3.07 10.73 -17.85
C LEU A 436 -2.30 10.34 -19.13
N LEU A 437 -2.71 9.23 -19.78
CA LEU A 437 -2.07 8.77 -21.01
C LEU A 437 -2.30 9.71 -22.20
N ASN A 438 -3.46 10.37 -22.23
CA ASN A 438 -3.76 11.38 -23.25
C ASN A 438 -3.10 12.75 -22.95
N HIS A 439 -2.46 12.89 -21.78
CA HIS A 439 -1.93 14.17 -21.28
C HIS A 439 -3.00 15.27 -21.09
N ASP A 440 -4.24 14.84 -20.80
CA ASP A 440 -5.31 15.77 -20.45
C ASP A 440 -5.26 16.19 -18.97
N ALA A 441 -4.45 15.51 -18.16
CA ALA A 441 -4.19 15.82 -16.76
C ALA A 441 -2.73 15.53 -16.39
N ASP A 442 -2.20 16.28 -15.41
CA ASP A 442 -0.84 16.11 -14.88
C ASP A 442 -0.77 15.10 -13.74
N LEU A 443 -1.82 15.07 -12.91
CA LEU A 443 -1.91 14.21 -11.73
C LEU A 443 -3.31 13.58 -11.67
N ALA A 444 -3.39 12.36 -11.17
CA ALA A 444 -4.65 11.75 -10.79
C ALA A 444 -4.61 11.28 -9.34
N ILE A 445 -5.58 11.71 -8.56
CA ILE A 445 -5.70 11.35 -7.15
C ILE A 445 -7.14 10.99 -6.79
N CYS A 446 -7.32 9.84 -6.19
CA CYS A 446 -8.52 9.38 -5.51
C CYS A 446 -8.16 8.10 -4.72
N ASP A 447 -9.11 7.25 -4.39
CA ASP A 447 -8.91 5.86 -3.93
C ASP A 447 -8.35 4.96 -5.06
N LEU A 448 -7.26 5.39 -5.68
CA LEU A 448 -6.65 4.70 -6.82
C LEU A 448 -5.62 3.70 -6.34
N THR A 449 -6.01 2.43 -6.34
CA THR A 449 -5.13 1.31 -5.97
C THR A 449 -4.01 1.15 -6.98
N ILE A 450 -2.77 1.06 -6.50
CA ILE A 450 -1.60 0.72 -7.31
C ILE A 450 -1.70 -0.76 -7.69
N THR A 451 -1.75 -1.05 -9.00
CA THR A 451 -1.75 -2.41 -9.56
C THR A 451 -0.70 -2.53 -10.64
N TYR A 452 -0.20 -3.74 -10.88
CA TYR A 452 0.82 -4.00 -11.91
C TYR A 452 0.40 -3.50 -13.30
N GLU A 453 -0.84 -3.76 -13.69
CA GLU A 453 -1.35 -3.31 -14.98
C GLU A 453 -1.34 -1.78 -15.11
N ARG A 454 -1.76 -1.07 -14.06
CA ARG A 454 -1.78 0.40 -14.06
C ARG A 454 -0.37 0.98 -13.99
N GLU A 455 0.54 0.39 -13.19
CA GLU A 455 1.93 0.83 -13.08
C GLU A 455 2.70 0.59 -14.40
N SER A 456 2.30 -0.41 -15.20
CA SER A 456 2.85 -0.59 -16.54
C SER A 456 2.44 0.52 -17.52
N ALA A 457 1.33 1.20 -17.28
CA ALA A 457 0.82 2.27 -18.13
C ALA A 457 1.22 3.68 -17.68
N VAL A 458 1.16 3.95 -16.38
CA VAL A 458 1.45 5.26 -15.75
C VAL A 458 2.37 5.10 -14.56
N ASP A 459 3.03 6.18 -14.15
CA ASP A 459 3.87 6.19 -12.95
C ASP A 459 3.03 6.48 -11.71
N PHE A 460 3.39 5.85 -10.58
CA PHE A 460 2.79 6.15 -9.27
C PHE A 460 3.82 6.76 -8.32
N THR A 461 3.35 7.61 -7.43
CA THR A 461 4.13 8.06 -6.27
C THR A 461 4.27 6.96 -5.23
N MET A 462 5.06 7.22 -4.19
CA MET A 462 4.95 6.47 -2.95
C MET A 462 3.49 6.47 -2.47
N PRO A 463 2.99 5.34 -1.93
CA PRO A 463 1.62 5.29 -1.45
C PRO A 463 1.42 6.25 -0.28
N PHE A 464 0.33 7.02 -0.32
CA PHE A 464 -0.07 7.89 0.78
C PHE A 464 -0.92 7.17 1.82
N MET A 465 -1.47 5.98 1.48
CA MET A 465 -2.27 5.15 2.36
C MET A 465 -2.10 3.67 2.01
N ASN A 466 -1.77 2.85 3.02
CA ASN A 466 -1.69 1.40 2.89
C ASN A 466 -3.04 0.78 3.22
N LEU A 467 -3.41 -0.23 2.49
CA LEU A 467 -4.68 -0.94 2.60
C LEU A 467 -4.54 -2.39 2.15
N GLY A 468 -5.58 -3.15 2.35
CA GLY A 468 -5.71 -4.50 1.84
C GLY A 468 -7.18 -4.88 1.70
N ILE A 469 -7.47 -5.96 1.01
CA ILE A 469 -8.81 -6.52 0.96
C ILE A 469 -9.13 -7.12 2.33
N SER A 470 -10.33 -6.87 2.84
CA SER A 470 -10.84 -7.46 4.08
C SER A 470 -12.32 -7.82 3.93
N ILE A 471 -12.86 -8.46 4.94
CA ILE A 471 -14.24 -8.95 4.94
C ILE A 471 -15.09 -7.99 5.77
N LEU A 472 -16.08 -7.38 5.13
CA LEU A 472 -17.14 -6.63 5.80
C LEU A 472 -18.28 -7.59 6.11
N TYR A 473 -18.66 -7.64 7.38
CA TYR A 473 -19.76 -8.46 7.84
C TYR A 473 -20.60 -7.68 8.87
N ARG A 474 -21.84 -8.11 9.07
CA ARG A 474 -22.70 -7.51 10.09
C ARG A 474 -22.36 -8.13 11.45
N LYS A 475 -22.27 -7.31 12.49
CA LYS A 475 -22.13 -7.77 13.87
C LYS A 475 -23.30 -8.72 14.19
N PRO A 476 -23.04 -9.89 14.78
CA PRO A 476 -24.11 -10.79 15.20
C PRO A 476 -24.97 -10.09 16.25
N GLU A 477 -26.30 -10.22 16.15
CA GLU A 477 -27.22 -9.72 17.18
C GLU A 477 -26.99 -10.45 18.48
N GLU A 478 -26.99 -9.72 19.59
CA GLU A 478 -26.99 -10.30 20.92
C GLU A 478 -28.28 -11.10 21.11
N LYS A 479 -28.15 -12.41 21.12
CA LYS A 479 -29.31 -13.27 21.48
C LYS A 479 -29.63 -13.00 22.92
N GLU A 480 -30.91 -12.63 23.22
CA GLU A 480 -31.38 -12.55 24.59
C GLU A 480 -31.09 -13.89 25.30
N PRO A 481 -30.42 -13.85 26.47
CA PRO A 481 -30.07 -15.06 27.19
C PRO A 481 -31.36 -15.83 27.56
N ASN A 482 -31.32 -17.13 27.35
CA ASN A 482 -32.46 -17.99 27.72
C ASN A 482 -32.71 -17.93 29.23
N LEU A 483 -34.00 -17.90 29.66
CA LEU A 483 -34.39 -17.89 31.07
C LEU A 483 -33.73 -19.01 31.91
N PHE A 484 -33.37 -20.13 31.28
CA PHE A 484 -32.67 -21.27 31.89
C PHE A 484 -31.16 -21.29 31.68
N SER A 485 -30.53 -20.13 31.31
CA SER A 485 -29.08 -20.04 31.11
C SER A 485 -28.26 -20.46 32.35
N PHE A 486 -28.85 -20.36 33.57
CA PHE A 486 -28.22 -20.86 34.78
C PHE A 486 -28.00 -22.39 34.83
N LEU A 487 -28.71 -23.15 34.01
CA LEU A 487 -28.49 -24.63 33.88
C LEU A 487 -27.33 -24.97 32.91
N SER A 488 -26.96 -24.02 32.05
CA SER A 488 -25.95 -24.23 30.96
C SER A 488 -24.54 -24.54 31.46
N PRO A 489 -24.07 -24.10 32.66
CA PRO A 489 -22.72 -24.43 33.15
C PRO A 489 -22.45 -25.93 33.33
N LEU A 490 -23.49 -26.72 33.48
CA LEU A 490 -23.39 -28.19 33.55
C LEU A 490 -24.25 -28.81 32.46
N SER A 491 -23.76 -29.89 31.84
CA SER A 491 -24.53 -30.61 30.83
C SER A 491 -25.76 -31.31 31.46
N SER A 492 -26.79 -31.56 30.67
CA SER A 492 -27.99 -32.28 31.08
C SER A 492 -27.69 -33.61 31.73
N ASP A 493 -26.66 -34.32 31.24
CA ASP A 493 -26.22 -35.63 31.78
C ASP A 493 -25.67 -35.48 33.19
N VAL A 494 -24.88 -34.42 33.47
CA VAL A 494 -24.33 -34.15 34.80
C VAL A 494 -25.46 -33.83 35.80
N TRP A 495 -26.47 -33.08 35.39
CA TRP A 495 -27.66 -32.82 36.21
C TRP A 495 -28.40 -34.13 36.55
N LEU A 496 -28.57 -35.02 35.57
CA LEU A 496 -29.19 -36.34 35.77
C LEU A 496 -28.36 -37.21 36.72
N TYR A 497 -27.02 -37.29 36.53
CA TYR A 497 -26.13 -38.02 37.41
C TYR A 497 -26.12 -37.44 38.84
N MET A 498 -26.19 -36.14 39.01
CA MET A 498 -26.27 -35.48 40.31
C MET A 498 -27.59 -35.82 41.01
N ALA A 499 -28.72 -35.82 40.29
CA ALA A 499 -30.01 -36.22 40.81
C ALA A 499 -30.04 -37.75 41.21
N THR A 500 -29.45 -38.62 40.39
CA THR A 500 -29.35 -40.06 40.72
C THR A 500 -28.41 -40.30 41.89
N ALA A 501 -27.31 -39.59 42.01
CA ALA A 501 -26.39 -39.65 43.15
C ALA A 501 -27.08 -39.20 44.45
N PHE A 502 -27.85 -38.10 44.42
CA PHE A 502 -28.66 -37.62 45.51
C PHE A 502 -29.61 -38.70 46.04
N LEU A 503 -30.38 -39.33 45.13
CA LEU A 503 -31.32 -40.41 45.53
C LEU A 503 -30.59 -41.65 46.08
N ALA A 504 -29.52 -42.07 45.41
CA ALA A 504 -28.71 -43.20 45.79
C ALA A 504 -28.09 -43.02 47.19
N VAL A 505 -27.48 -41.85 47.46
CA VAL A 505 -26.89 -41.54 48.77
C VAL A 505 -27.97 -41.44 49.87
N SER A 506 -29.12 -40.79 49.55
CA SER A 506 -30.25 -40.73 50.51
C SER A 506 -30.78 -42.12 50.93
N ILE A 507 -30.93 -42.98 49.94
CA ILE A 507 -31.36 -44.35 50.19
C ILE A 507 -30.30 -45.14 51.01
N MET A 508 -29.02 -44.96 50.64
CA MET A 508 -27.90 -45.63 51.31
C MET A 508 -27.79 -45.19 52.79
N LEU A 509 -27.90 -43.86 53.07
CA LEU A 509 -27.92 -43.32 54.42
C LEU A 509 -29.11 -43.96 55.23
N PHE A 510 -30.28 -44.00 54.66
CA PHE A 510 -31.46 -44.65 55.29
C PHE A 510 -31.23 -46.13 55.61
N LEU A 511 -30.73 -46.89 54.62
CA LEU A 511 -30.45 -48.30 54.81
C LEU A 511 -29.38 -48.55 55.89
N GLN A 512 -28.29 -47.78 55.84
CA GLN A 512 -27.23 -47.90 56.85
C GLN A 512 -27.65 -47.46 58.22
N ALA A 513 -28.53 -46.48 58.34
CA ALA A 513 -29.07 -46.03 59.60
C ALA A 513 -29.92 -47.09 60.26
N ARG A 514 -30.65 -47.91 59.47
CA ARG A 514 -31.41 -49.03 59.97
C ARG A 514 -30.55 -50.16 60.43
N ILE A 515 -29.42 -50.38 59.90
CA ILE A 515 -28.50 -51.50 60.26
C ILE A 515 -27.56 -51.09 61.39
N ALA A 516 -27.21 -49.79 61.51
CA ALA A 516 -26.25 -49.30 62.51
C ALA A 516 -26.84 -49.24 63.90
N PRO A 517 -26.31 -50.02 64.90
CA PRO A 517 -26.86 -50.00 66.24
C PRO A 517 -26.74 -48.68 67.01
N GLY A 518 -25.71 -47.87 66.64
CA GLY A 518 -25.43 -46.56 67.26
C GLY A 518 -26.34 -45.40 66.84
N GLU A 519 -27.29 -45.63 65.87
CA GLU A 519 -28.28 -44.58 65.45
C GLU A 519 -29.65 -44.78 66.12
N TRP A 520 -29.81 -45.85 66.92
CA TRP A 520 -31.04 -46.10 67.66
C TRP A 520 -30.93 -45.47 69.02
N ASP A 521 -31.70 -44.42 69.26
CA ASP A 521 -31.72 -43.68 70.55
C ASP A 521 -32.96 -43.99 71.33
N ASN A 522 -32.86 -43.86 72.67
CA ASN A 522 -33.97 -43.92 73.56
C ASN A 522 -34.88 -42.66 73.46
N PRO A 523 -36.14 -42.76 73.00
CA PRO A 523 -37.00 -41.61 72.88
C PRO A 523 -37.35 -40.96 74.23
N HIS A 524 -37.15 -41.65 75.36
CA HIS A 524 -37.47 -41.14 76.69
C HIS A 524 -36.23 -41.18 77.61
N PRO A 525 -35.33 -40.19 77.57
CA PRO A 525 -34.07 -40.19 78.30
C PRO A 525 -34.22 -40.45 79.83
N CYS A 526 -35.44 -40.17 80.36
CA CYS A 526 -35.77 -40.44 81.84
C CYS A 526 -36.17 -41.90 82.11
N ASN A 527 -36.31 -42.72 81.07
CA ASN A 527 -36.61 -44.19 81.30
C ASN A 527 -35.38 -45.01 80.92
N PRO A 528 -34.73 -45.70 81.81
CA PRO A 528 -33.50 -46.40 81.53
C PRO A 528 -33.73 -47.68 80.71
N ASP A 529 -34.92 -48.24 80.64
CA ASP A 529 -35.28 -49.41 79.89
C ASP A 529 -36.50 -49.14 78.98
N PRO A 530 -36.22 -48.54 77.76
CA PRO A 530 -37.31 -48.27 76.84
C PRO A 530 -37.79 -49.57 76.18
N GLU A 531 -39.12 -49.70 75.99
CA GLU A 531 -39.67 -50.79 75.18
C GLU A 531 -39.39 -50.68 73.67
N GLU A 532 -39.18 -49.47 73.16
CA GLU A 532 -38.90 -49.23 71.75
C GLU A 532 -37.76 -48.12 71.60
N LEU A 533 -36.85 -48.36 70.66
CA LEU A 533 -35.83 -47.42 70.26
C LEU A 533 -36.25 -46.68 69.00
N GLU A 534 -36.00 -45.41 68.96
CA GLU A 534 -36.28 -44.55 67.74
C GLU A 534 -35.02 -44.27 66.98
N ASN A 535 -35.12 -44.25 65.62
CA ASN A 535 -34.07 -43.84 64.71
C ASN A 535 -34.43 -42.52 64.10
N SER A 536 -33.52 -41.54 64.22
CA SER A 536 -33.67 -40.17 63.67
C SER A 536 -33.54 -40.12 62.15
N PHE A 537 -32.90 -41.14 61.56
CA PHE A 537 -32.64 -41.21 60.11
C PHE A 537 -33.69 -42.06 59.39
N ASP A 538 -34.91 -41.56 59.30
CA ASP A 538 -35.91 -42.08 58.35
C ASP A 538 -35.54 -41.58 56.90
N LEU A 539 -36.22 -42.09 55.86
CA LEU A 539 -35.96 -41.73 54.47
C LEU A 539 -36.14 -40.22 54.26
N LYS A 540 -37.02 -39.52 54.91
CA LYS A 540 -37.25 -38.12 54.76
C LYS A 540 -36.13 -37.30 55.37
N ASN A 541 -35.67 -37.67 56.58
CA ASN A 541 -34.55 -37.01 57.23
C ASN A 541 -33.22 -37.28 56.53
N SER A 542 -33.02 -38.45 55.91
CA SER A 542 -31.88 -38.79 55.05
C SER A 542 -31.85 -37.92 53.77
N MET A 543 -33.03 -37.76 53.12
CA MET A 543 -33.18 -36.87 51.99
C MET A 543 -32.91 -35.38 52.36
N TRP A 544 -33.40 -34.98 53.57
CA TRP A 544 -33.19 -33.62 54.06
C TRP A 544 -31.75 -33.33 54.36
N LEU A 545 -30.97 -34.24 54.94
CA LEU A 545 -29.55 -34.13 55.18
C LEU A 545 -28.77 -34.01 53.84
N THR A 546 -29.10 -34.84 52.86
CA THR A 546 -28.42 -34.83 51.57
C THR A 546 -28.72 -33.55 50.76
N VAL A 547 -29.98 -33.07 50.75
CA VAL A 547 -30.34 -31.78 50.11
C VAL A 547 -29.73 -30.60 50.85
N GLY A 548 -29.77 -30.56 52.17
CA GLY A 548 -29.14 -29.49 52.95
C GLY A 548 -27.64 -29.41 52.71
N SER A 549 -26.96 -30.54 52.52
CA SER A 549 -25.54 -30.58 52.17
C SER A 549 -25.26 -30.00 50.79
N ILE A 550 -26.11 -30.22 49.78
CA ILE A 550 -25.98 -29.59 48.42
C ILE A 550 -26.10 -28.08 48.54
N MET A 551 -27.02 -27.61 49.38
CA MET A 551 -27.22 -26.16 49.62
C MET A 551 -26.16 -25.54 50.54
N GLN A 552 -25.13 -26.32 50.96
CA GLN A 552 -24.11 -25.90 51.92
C GLN A 552 -24.69 -25.41 53.28
N GLN A 553 -25.89 -25.83 53.59
CA GLN A 553 -26.53 -25.58 54.88
C GLN A 553 -26.30 -26.76 55.81
N GLY A 554 -26.05 -26.52 57.07
CA GLY A 554 -25.99 -27.56 58.07
C GLY A 554 -27.38 -28.22 58.26
N SER A 555 -27.38 -29.44 58.80
CA SER A 555 -28.59 -30.12 59.27
C SER A 555 -28.54 -30.27 60.80
N ASP A 556 -29.66 -30.08 61.47
CA ASP A 556 -29.76 -30.28 62.89
C ASP A 556 -29.62 -31.76 63.25
N ILE A 557 -29.86 -32.64 62.28
CA ILE A 557 -29.77 -34.10 62.47
C ILE A 557 -28.43 -34.54 61.93
N LEU A 558 -27.49 -34.82 62.82
CA LEU A 558 -26.16 -35.34 62.52
C LEU A 558 -26.05 -36.85 62.81
N PRO A 559 -25.44 -37.62 61.91
CA PRO A 559 -25.19 -39.02 62.11
C PRO A 559 -24.27 -39.27 63.33
N LYS A 560 -24.55 -40.27 64.10
CA LYS A 560 -23.81 -40.68 65.29
C LYS A 560 -22.87 -41.85 65.00
N ALA A 561 -23.30 -42.80 64.17
CA ALA A 561 -22.53 -43.98 63.82
C ALA A 561 -21.38 -43.65 62.87
N PRO A 562 -20.20 -44.21 63.08
CA PRO A 562 -19.04 -43.98 62.24
C PRO A 562 -19.24 -44.30 60.74
N SER A 563 -20.01 -45.38 60.45
CA SER A 563 -20.35 -45.80 59.09
C SER A 563 -21.13 -44.74 58.31
N ILE A 564 -22.16 -44.18 58.98
CA ILE A 564 -23.01 -43.15 58.37
C ILE A 564 -22.24 -41.81 58.24
N ARG A 565 -21.39 -41.45 59.20
CA ARG A 565 -20.50 -40.31 59.14
C ARG A 565 -19.55 -40.39 57.96
N MET A 566 -19.08 -41.58 57.62
CA MET A 566 -18.19 -41.77 56.47
C MET A 566 -18.93 -41.51 55.17
N VAL A 567 -20.17 -42.02 55.00
CA VAL A 567 -21.00 -41.71 53.82
C VAL A 567 -21.38 -40.24 53.77
N ALA A 568 -21.76 -39.65 54.87
CA ALA A 568 -22.05 -38.20 54.95
C ALA A 568 -20.81 -37.33 54.61
N GLY A 569 -19.61 -37.71 55.10
CA GLY A 569 -18.35 -37.04 54.80
C GLY A 569 -17.97 -37.10 53.29
N MET A 570 -18.13 -38.29 52.70
CA MET A 570 -17.91 -38.44 51.25
C MET A 570 -18.94 -37.66 50.43
N TRP A 571 -20.20 -37.60 50.89
CA TRP A 571 -21.22 -36.77 50.25
C TRP A 571 -20.90 -35.27 50.35
N TRP A 572 -20.47 -34.79 51.49
CA TRP A 572 -20.06 -33.40 51.69
C TRP A 572 -18.87 -33.02 50.79
N PHE A 573 -17.86 -33.93 50.69
CA PHE A 573 -16.74 -33.74 49.80
C PHE A 573 -17.18 -33.63 48.33
N PHE A 574 -18.07 -34.54 47.88
CA PHE A 574 -18.63 -34.53 46.53
C PHE A 574 -19.41 -33.23 46.27
N THR A 575 -20.31 -32.84 47.20
CA THR A 575 -21.10 -31.60 47.02
C THR A 575 -20.24 -30.35 46.99
N LEU A 576 -19.16 -30.27 47.81
CA LEU A 576 -18.22 -29.17 47.81
C LEU A 576 -17.58 -29.02 46.44
N ILE A 577 -17.10 -30.10 45.86
CA ILE A 577 -16.46 -30.06 44.50
C ILE A 577 -17.49 -29.65 43.45
N MET A 578 -18.70 -30.22 43.49
CA MET A 578 -19.74 -29.93 42.51
C MET A 578 -20.20 -28.48 42.56
N VAL A 579 -20.40 -27.90 43.73
CA VAL A 579 -20.80 -26.51 43.89
C VAL A 579 -19.66 -25.57 43.46
N SER A 580 -18.39 -25.87 43.84
CA SER A 580 -17.23 -25.09 43.43
C SER A 580 -17.05 -25.13 41.90
N SER A 581 -17.19 -26.31 41.28
CA SER A 581 -17.12 -26.48 39.83
C SER A 581 -18.25 -25.76 39.11
N TYR A 582 -19.47 -25.81 39.62
CA TYR A 582 -20.60 -25.08 39.07
C TYR A 582 -20.34 -23.55 39.11
N THR A 583 -19.87 -23.02 40.26
CA THR A 583 -19.58 -21.59 40.41
C THR A 583 -18.47 -21.13 39.44
N ALA A 584 -17.38 -21.92 39.34
CA ALA A 584 -16.29 -21.63 38.42
C ALA A 584 -16.76 -21.65 36.95
N ASN A 585 -17.53 -22.67 36.55
CA ASN A 585 -18.07 -22.79 35.20
C ASN A 585 -19.11 -21.69 34.89
N LEU A 586 -19.94 -21.30 35.87
CA LEU A 586 -20.90 -20.21 35.70
C LEU A 586 -20.16 -18.89 35.47
N ALA A 587 -19.11 -18.59 36.23
CA ALA A 587 -18.26 -17.41 36.05
C ALA A 587 -17.59 -17.42 34.65
N ALA A 588 -17.03 -18.55 34.25
CA ALA A 588 -16.43 -18.72 32.93
C ALA A 588 -17.47 -18.55 31.80
N PHE A 589 -18.65 -19.12 31.93
CA PHE A 589 -19.74 -19.01 30.93
C PHE A 589 -20.22 -17.58 30.79
N LEU A 590 -20.44 -16.85 31.88
CA LEU A 590 -20.83 -15.44 31.84
C LEU A 590 -19.74 -14.51 31.28
N THR A 591 -18.46 -14.91 31.43
CA THR A 591 -17.32 -14.15 30.86
C THR A 591 -17.10 -14.49 29.38
N ALA A 592 -17.40 -15.73 28.96
CA ALA A 592 -17.19 -16.22 27.59
C ALA A 592 -18.34 -15.86 26.62
N GLU A 593 -19.46 -15.36 27.07
CA GLU A 593 -20.59 -14.96 26.22
C GLU A 593 -20.33 -13.71 25.33
N LYS A 594 -19.08 -13.24 25.24
CA LYS A 594 -18.66 -12.31 24.16
C LYS A 594 -18.65 -13.08 22.85
N MET A 595 -19.61 -12.77 22.05
CA MET A 595 -19.94 -13.25 20.71
C MET A 595 -18.75 -13.70 19.86
N ASP A 596 -18.63 -14.97 19.61
CA ASP A 596 -17.81 -15.50 18.54
C ASP A 596 -18.46 -15.18 17.19
N ASN A 597 -17.81 -14.33 16.40
CA ASN A 597 -18.19 -14.15 15.00
C ASN A 597 -18.16 -15.53 14.31
N PRO A 598 -19.19 -15.86 13.52
CA PRO A 598 -19.26 -17.14 12.82
C PRO A 598 -18.14 -17.35 11.81
N ILE A 599 -17.40 -16.28 11.49
CA ILE A 599 -16.26 -16.24 10.57
C ILE A 599 -15.11 -15.54 11.29
N LYS A 600 -13.93 -16.17 11.36
CA LYS A 600 -12.72 -15.57 11.94
C LYS A 600 -11.75 -15.04 10.87
N GLY A 601 -11.95 -15.42 9.59
CA GLY A 601 -11.09 -14.99 8.49
C GLY A 601 -11.51 -15.56 7.14
N VAL A 602 -10.65 -15.28 6.14
CA VAL A 602 -10.90 -15.68 4.76
C VAL A 602 -10.95 -17.19 4.57
N GLU A 603 -10.16 -17.95 5.34
CA GLU A 603 -10.15 -19.40 5.23
C GLU A 603 -11.46 -20.04 5.71
N ASP A 604 -12.02 -19.50 6.79
CA ASP A 604 -13.32 -19.96 7.31
C ASP A 604 -14.44 -19.61 6.33
N LEU A 605 -14.36 -18.40 5.75
CA LEU A 605 -15.30 -17.97 4.73
C LEU A 605 -15.25 -18.88 3.48
N ALA A 606 -14.05 -19.32 3.08
CA ALA A 606 -13.85 -20.20 1.92
C ALA A 606 -14.30 -21.65 2.17
N LYS A 607 -14.32 -22.14 3.43
CA LYS A 607 -14.69 -23.53 3.77
C LYS A 607 -16.20 -23.73 3.94
N GLN A 608 -16.92 -22.67 4.27
CA GLN A 608 -18.35 -22.73 4.54
C GLN A 608 -19.17 -22.33 3.29
N THR A 609 -20.47 -22.72 3.26
CA THR A 609 -21.40 -22.47 2.14
C THR A 609 -22.65 -21.69 2.55
N LYS A 610 -22.86 -21.45 3.85
CA LYS A 610 -24.05 -20.75 4.36
C LYS A 610 -24.03 -19.27 4.08
N ILE A 611 -22.89 -18.61 4.32
CA ILE A 611 -22.71 -17.18 4.11
C ILE A 611 -22.14 -17.00 2.71
N LYS A 612 -22.92 -16.36 1.85
CA LYS A 612 -22.50 -15.98 0.50
C LYS A 612 -21.62 -14.73 0.59
N TYR A 613 -20.70 -14.59 -0.34
CA TYR A 613 -19.81 -13.43 -0.36
C TYR A 613 -19.57 -12.95 -1.80
N GLY A 614 -19.27 -11.67 -1.94
CA GLY A 614 -19.08 -11.02 -3.24
C GLY A 614 -18.22 -9.78 -3.14
N ALA A 615 -17.97 -9.17 -4.28
CA ALA A 615 -17.20 -7.94 -4.45
C ALA A 615 -17.85 -7.05 -5.52
N VAL A 616 -17.31 -5.84 -5.74
CA VAL A 616 -17.74 -4.97 -6.85
C VAL A 616 -17.29 -5.58 -8.18
N ASP A 617 -18.21 -5.67 -9.12
CA ASP A 617 -17.96 -6.17 -10.47
C ASP A 617 -16.93 -5.30 -11.21
N GLY A 618 -15.92 -5.93 -11.83
CA GLY A 618 -14.86 -5.23 -12.57
C GLY A 618 -13.90 -4.38 -11.72
N GLY A 619 -13.97 -4.46 -10.40
CA GLY A 619 -13.07 -3.74 -9.49
C GLY A 619 -11.73 -4.47 -9.25
N SER A 620 -10.81 -3.80 -8.52
CA SER A 620 -9.49 -4.37 -8.14
C SER A 620 -9.62 -5.66 -7.33
N THR A 621 -10.61 -5.73 -6.42
CA THR A 621 -10.91 -6.93 -5.62
C THR A 621 -11.43 -8.09 -6.48
N TYR A 622 -12.28 -7.80 -7.46
CA TYR A 622 -12.78 -8.78 -8.42
C TYR A 622 -11.63 -9.40 -9.22
N SER A 623 -10.75 -8.55 -9.79
CA SER A 623 -9.58 -9.01 -10.56
C SER A 623 -8.61 -9.82 -9.70
N PHE A 624 -8.40 -9.43 -8.44
CA PHE A 624 -7.56 -10.16 -7.51
C PHE A 624 -7.99 -11.61 -7.34
N PHE A 625 -9.28 -11.89 -7.11
CA PHE A 625 -9.76 -13.26 -6.97
C PHE A 625 -9.81 -14.01 -8.29
N LYS A 626 -10.12 -13.33 -9.40
CA LYS A 626 -10.16 -13.90 -10.75
C LYS A 626 -8.81 -14.41 -11.21
N ASP A 627 -7.75 -13.60 -10.99
CA ASP A 627 -6.42 -13.85 -11.55
C ASP A 627 -5.47 -14.54 -10.56
N SER A 628 -5.95 -14.86 -9.34
CA SER A 628 -5.14 -15.49 -8.30
C SER A 628 -4.86 -16.97 -8.58
N ASN A 629 -3.60 -17.38 -8.37
CA ASN A 629 -3.17 -18.78 -8.44
C ASN A 629 -3.26 -19.53 -7.10
N TYR A 630 -3.69 -18.86 -6.02
CA TYR A 630 -3.78 -19.48 -4.70
C TYR A 630 -5.10 -20.27 -4.57
N SER A 631 -5.01 -21.55 -4.18
CA SER A 631 -6.13 -22.49 -4.20
C SER A 631 -7.37 -22.06 -3.39
N THR A 632 -7.17 -21.37 -2.26
CA THR A 632 -8.26 -20.84 -1.44
C THR A 632 -9.01 -19.73 -2.20
N TYR A 633 -8.29 -18.83 -2.87
CA TYR A 633 -8.90 -17.72 -3.61
C TYR A 633 -9.58 -18.19 -4.90
N GLN A 634 -9.02 -19.20 -5.57
CA GLN A 634 -9.68 -19.83 -6.73
C GLN A 634 -11.01 -20.48 -6.34
N ARG A 635 -11.05 -21.18 -5.20
CA ARG A 635 -12.29 -21.77 -4.67
C ARG A 635 -13.30 -20.68 -4.33
N MET A 636 -12.86 -19.59 -3.71
CA MET A 636 -13.73 -18.44 -3.44
C MET A 636 -14.27 -17.82 -4.73
N TRP A 637 -13.41 -17.68 -5.75
CA TRP A 637 -13.81 -17.17 -7.04
C TRP A 637 -14.89 -18.05 -7.71
N ALA A 638 -14.66 -19.38 -7.74
CA ALA A 638 -15.63 -20.33 -8.27
C ALA A 638 -16.97 -20.22 -7.53
N ALA A 639 -16.97 -20.16 -6.21
CA ALA A 639 -18.18 -20.01 -5.41
C ALA A 639 -18.91 -18.68 -5.70
N MET A 640 -18.19 -17.58 -5.92
CA MET A 640 -18.78 -16.29 -6.30
C MET A 640 -19.43 -16.34 -7.69
N GLN A 641 -18.81 -17.03 -8.67
CA GLN A 641 -19.34 -17.16 -10.02
C GLN A 641 -20.59 -18.07 -10.09
N GLU A 642 -20.60 -19.14 -9.32
CA GLU A 642 -21.72 -20.11 -9.29
C GLU A 642 -22.93 -19.60 -8.52
N ALA A 643 -22.76 -18.63 -7.64
CA ALA A 643 -23.84 -18.14 -6.78
C ALA A 643 -25.01 -17.55 -7.57
N ARG A 644 -26.22 -18.03 -7.26
CA ARG A 644 -27.46 -17.48 -7.79
C ARG A 644 -28.37 -17.05 -6.63
N PRO A 645 -28.94 -15.83 -6.63
CA PRO A 645 -28.66 -14.71 -7.52
C PRO A 645 -27.22 -14.21 -7.40
N SER A 646 -26.72 -13.40 -8.39
CA SER A 646 -25.36 -12.88 -8.42
C SER A 646 -24.96 -12.23 -7.09
N VAL A 647 -23.77 -12.57 -6.61
CA VAL A 647 -23.19 -11.96 -5.41
C VAL A 647 -22.39 -10.69 -5.70
N PHE A 648 -22.13 -10.41 -6.98
CA PHE A 648 -21.43 -9.19 -7.39
C PHE A 648 -22.36 -7.97 -7.32
N THR A 649 -21.79 -6.83 -7.00
CA THR A 649 -22.49 -5.54 -6.87
C THR A 649 -21.95 -4.51 -7.84
N LYS A 650 -22.75 -3.50 -8.17
CA LYS A 650 -22.32 -2.41 -9.07
C LYS A 650 -21.48 -1.35 -8.36
N SER A 651 -21.65 -1.21 -7.05
CA SER A 651 -20.95 -0.23 -6.22
C SER A 651 -20.68 -0.76 -4.80
N ASN A 652 -19.76 -0.09 -4.09
CA ASN A 652 -19.50 -0.39 -2.68
C ASN A 652 -20.74 -0.13 -1.80
N ASP A 653 -21.53 0.90 -2.11
CA ASP A 653 -22.75 1.23 -1.36
C ASP A 653 -23.79 0.11 -1.43
N GLU A 654 -24.02 -0.45 -2.64
CA GLU A 654 -24.89 -1.61 -2.81
C GLU A 654 -24.39 -2.82 -2.01
N GLY A 655 -23.06 -3.03 -1.95
CA GLY A 655 -22.44 -4.10 -1.18
C GLY A 655 -22.68 -3.96 0.32
N VAL A 656 -22.44 -2.77 0.86
CA VAL A 656 -22.68 -2.42 2.27
C VAL A 656 -24.17 -2.57 2.62
N ASP A 657 -25.07 -2.03 1.80
CA ASP A 657 -26.52 -2.17 1.99
C ASP A 657 -26.97 -3.63 2.00
N ARG A 658 -26.34 -4.47 1.17
CA ARG A 658 -26.64 -5.89 1.11
C ARG A 658 -26.20 -6.62 2.38
N VAL A 659 -25.04 -6.25 2.95
CA VAL A 659 -24.56 -6.76 4.24
C VAL A 659 -25.50 -6.35 5.39
N LEU A 660 -25.94 -5.09 5.42
CA LEU A 660 -26.86 -4.59 6.45
C LEU A 660 -28.25 -5.27 6.41
N LYS A 661 -28.73 -5.62 5.19
CA LYS A 661 -30.05 -6.25 5.00
C LYS A 661 -30.06 -7.77 5.16
N LYS A 662 -28.90 -8.44 4.97
CA LYS A 662 -28.81 -9.90 4.92
C LYS A 662 -27.72 -10.41 5.84
N TYR A 663 -28.08 -11.24 6.80
CA TYR A 663 -27.15 -11.91 7.71
C TYR A 663 -26.33 -13.04 7.07
N ASP A 664 -26.76 -13.52 5.91
CA ASP A 664 -26.12 -14.60 5.15
C ASP A 664 -25.21 -14.09 4.04
N TYR A 665 -24.80 -12.81 4.11
CA TYR A 665 -23.95 -12.19 3.09
C TYR A 665 -22.77 -11.42 3.70
N ALA A 666 -21.56 -11.67 3.20
CA ALA A 666 -20.34 -10.94 3.51
C ALA A 666 -19.85 -10.20 2.25
N PHE A 667 -19.20 -9.07 2.43
CA PHE A 667 -18.73 -8.27 1.31
C PHE A 667 -17.21 -8.07 1.39
N LEU A 668 -16.52 -8.40 0.29
CA LEU A 668 -15.08 -8.27 0.15
C LEU A 668 -14.76 -6.91 -0.47
N MET A 669 -14.11 -6.06 0.29
CA MET A 669 -13.74 -4.72 -0.15
C MET A 669 -12.48 -4.21 0.55
N GLU A 670 -12.01 -3.04 0.17
CA GLU A 670 -10.80 -2.43 0.71
C GLU A 670 -10.99 -1.97 2.17
N SER A 671 -10.00 -2.27 3.01
CA SER A 671 -10.05 -2.08 4.47
C SER A 671 -10.31 -0.64 4.90
N THR A 672 -9.75 0.34 4.17
CA THR A 672 -9.94 1.77 4.47
C THR A 672 -11.40 2.21 4.29
N THR A 673 -12.06 1.67 3.28
CA THR A 673 -13.49 1.92 3.05
C THR A 673 -14.35 1.19 4.09
N ILE A 674 -13.96 -0.04 4.49
CA ILE A 674 -14.61 -0.73 5.61
C ILE A 674 -14.54 0.12 6.88
N GLU A 675 -13.35 0.58 7.25
CA GLU A 675 -13.14 1.43 8.44
C GLU A 675 -14.02 2.69 8.39
N TYR A 676 -14.10 3.34 7.22
CA TYR A 676 -14.96 4.51 7.05
C TYR A 676 -16.45 4.19 7.28
N ARG A 677 -16.93 3.03 6.79
CA ARG A 677 -18.32 2.60 6.95
C ARG A 677 -18.63 2.15 8.38
N MET A 678 -17.69 1.51 9.04
CA MET A 678 -17.84 1.08 10.44
C MET A 678 -18.01 2.26 11.40
N GLU A 679 -17.27 3.36 11.17
CA GLU A 679 -17.42 4.58 12.00
C GLU A 679 -18.80 5.26 11.89
N ARG A 680 -19.59 4.90 10.88
CA ARG A 680 -20.94 5.45 10.61
C ARG A 680 -22.07 4.46 10.82
N ASN A 681 -21.76 3.16 10.84
CA ASN A 681 -22.73 2.07 11.03
C ASN A 681 -22.15 1.08 12.05
N CYS A 682 -22.61 1.19 13.29
CA CYS A 682 -22.09 0.39 14.39
C CYS A 682 -22.42 -1.11 14.30
N ASP A 683 -23.36 -1.47 13.44
CA ASP A 683 -23.74 -2.87 13.17
C ASP A 683 -22.73 -3.61 12.26
N LEU A 684 -21.76 -2.87 11.67
CA LEU A 684 -20.76 -3.43 10.77
C LEU A 684 -19.50 -3.79 11.53
N ASP A 685 -18.83 -4.85 11.07
CA ASP A 685 -17.55 -5.30 11.62
C ASP A 685 -16.60 -5.74 10.51
N LYS A 686 -15.29 -5.53 10.76
CA LYS A 686 -14.21 -6.00 9.92
C LYS A 686 -13.70 -7.33 10.43
N VAL A 687 -13.96 -8.39 9.69
CA VAL A 687 -13.63 -9.75 10.10
C VAL A 687 -12.28 -10.17 9.54
N GLY A 688 -11.42 -10.63 10.41
CA GLY A 688 -10.09 -11.17 10.06
C GLY A 688 -9.05 -10.10 9.72
N GLY A 689 -7.88 -10.55 9.26
CA GLY A 689 -6.78 -9.71 8.80
C GLY A 689 -6.94 -9.25 7.35
N LEU A 690 -5.92 -8.56 6.85
CA LEU A 690 -5.83 -8.19 5.44
C LEU A 690 -5.50 -9.42 4.59
N ILE A 691 -6.21 -9.59 3.47
CA ILE A 691 -6.03 -10.70 2.53
C ILE A 691 -4.82 -10.43 1.62
N ASP A 692 -4.60 -9.15 1.29
CA ASP A 692 -3.46 -8.66 0.51
C ASP A 692 -2.92 -7.35 1.11
N ASN A 693 -1.83 -6.84 0.53
CA ASN A 693 -1.26 -5.55 0.90
C ASN A 693 -1.09 -4.70 -0.35
N LYS A 694 -1.79 -3.60 -0.40
CA LYS A 694 -1.82 -2.63 -1.50
C LYS A 694 -1.67 -1.21 -0.96
N GLY A 695 -1.50 -0.25 -1.84
CA GLY A 695 -1.47 1.17 -1.49
C GLY A 695 -2.29 2.01 -2.45
N TYR A 696 -2.80 3.13 -1.97
CA TYR A 696 -3.28 4.20 -2.82
C TYR A 696 -2.15 5.17 -3.12
N GLY A 697 -1.96 5.49 -4.39
CA GLY A 697 -0.93 6.42 -4.87
C GLY A 697 -1.51 7.51 -5.75
N ILE A 698 -0.76 8.59 -5.87
CA ILE A 698 -1.03 9.62 -6.88
C ILE A 698 -0.42 9.13 -8.19
N ALA A 699 -1.23 9.03 -9.23
CA ALA A 699 -0.76 8.63 -10.54
C ALA A 699 -0.34 9.84 -11.38
N LEU A 700 0.72 9.65 -12.17
CA LEU A 700 1.30 10.65 -13.06
C LEU A 700 1.50 10.04 -14.45
N PRO A 701 1.58 10.83 -15.50
CA PRO A 701 2.05 10.37 -16.80
C PRO A 701 3.42 9.71 -16.68
N ARG A 702 3.69 8.73 -17.54
CA ARG A 702 4.94 7.98 -17.54
C ARG A 702 6.15 8.90 -17.69
N ASN A 703 7.21 8.63 -16.91
CA ASN A 703 8.46 9.42 -16.86
C ASN A 703 8.28 10.87 -16.37
N SER A 704 7.22 11.16 -15.61
CA SER A 704 7.03 12.49 -15.03
C SER A 704 8.18 12.85 -14.09
N PRO A 705 8.89 13.99 -14.30
CA PRO A 705 9.95 14.44 -13.41
C PRO A 705 9.43 14.81 -12.02
N TYR A 706 8.14 15.05 -11.90
CA TYR A 706 7.47 15.47 -10.67
C TYR A 706 7.20 14.32 -9.70
N ARG A 707 7.32 13.07 -10.15
CA ARG A 707 7.12 11.87 -9.31
C ARG A 707 7.98 11.91 -8.04
N THR A 708 9.27 12.17 -8.16
CA THR A 708 10.20 12.16 -7.04
C THR A 708 9.96 13.29 -6.03
N PRO A 709 9.77 14.56 -6.42
CA PRO A 709 9.41 15.62 -5.49
C PRO A 709 8.09 15.38 -4.77
N ILE A 710 7.07 14.93 -5.47
CA ILE A 710 5.74 14.65 -4.87
C ILE A 710 5.84 13.47 -3.90
N SER A 711 6.55 12.38 -4.27
CA SER A 711 6.81 11.26 -3.35
C SER A 711 7.57 11.71 -2.10
N GLY A 712 8.56 12.60 -2.27
CA GLY A 712 9.29 13.18 -1.14
C GLY A 712 8.41 14.04 -0.23
N ALA A 713 7.44 14.77 -0.80
CA ALA A 713 6.46 15.53 -0.03
C ALA A 713 5.53 14.61 0.77
N ILE A 714 5.03 13.52 0.14
CA ILE A 714 4.19 12.51 0.82
C ILE A 714 4.95 11.90 2.01
N LEU A 715 6.22 11.52 1.83
CA LEU A 715 7.05 10.97 2.91
C LEU A 715 7.21 11.96 4.07
N ARG A 716 7.47 13.24 3.76
CA ARG A 716 7.55 14.29 4.81
C ARG A 716 6.25 14.49 5.57
N LEU A 717 5.10 14.41 4.89
CA LEU A 717 3.79 14.47 5.55
C LEU A 717 3.54 13.24 6.41
N GLN A 718 4.01 12.07 5.98
CA GLN A 718 3.93 10.84 6.75
C GLN A 718 4.79 10.91 8.02
N GLU A 719 6.04 11.37 7.90
CA GLU A 719 6.96 11.55 9.05
C GLU A 719 6.46 12.57 10.07
N LYS A 720 5.78 13.63 9.60
CA LYS A 720 5.15 14.64 10.46
C LYS A 720 3.84 14.17 11.12
N GLY A 721 3.31 13.01 10.75
CA GLY A 721 2.03 12.53 11.22
C GLY A 721 0.80 13.17 10.53
N THR A 722 1.00 14.12 9.62
CA THR A 722 -0.10 14.87 8.97
C THR A 722 -1.06 13.94 8.21
N LEU A 723 -0.57 12.84 7.60
CA LEU A 723 -1.44 11.88 6.92
C LEU A 723 -2.38 11.16 7.90
N GLN A 724 -1.92 10.90 9.14
CA GLN A 724 -2.75 10.30 10.19
C GLN A 724 -3.79 11.30 10.70
N ASP A 725 -3.40 12.57 10.87
CA ASP A 725 -4.33 13.63 11.27
C ASP A 725 -5.42 13.82 10.22
N LEU A 726 -5.06 13.83 8.93
CA LEU A 726 -6.03 13.90 7.84
C LEU A 726 -6.95 12.67 7.81
N LYS A 727 -6.41 11.47 8.05
CA LYS A 727 -7.23 10.25 8.16
C LYS A 727 -8.21 10.38 9.31
N LYS A 728 -7.75 10.79 10.50
CA LYS A 728 -8.59 10.99 11.67
C LYS A 728 -9.71 12.03 11.40
N LYS A 729 -9.35 13.16 10.79
CA LYS A 729 -10.30 14.20 10.39
C LYS A 729 -11.45 13.65 9.55
N TRP A 730 -11.14 12.81 8.52
CA TRP A 730 -12.14 12.38 7.54
C TRP A 730 -12.87 11.08 7.91
N TRP A 731 -12.24 10.18 8.71
CA TRP A 731 -12.88 8.94 9.18
C TRP A 731 -13.68 9.13 10.45
N GLU A 732 -13.12 9.83 11.44
CA GLU A 732 -13.69 9.94 12.78
C GLU A 732 -14.41 11.28 13.04
N GLU A 733 -13.77 12.42 12.75
CA GLU A 733 -14.28 13.74 13.16
C GLU A 733 -15.40 14.25 12.24
N ARG A 734 -15.33 13.98 10.94
CA ARG A 734 -16.33 14.41 9.96
C ARG A 734 -17.44 13.38 9.75
N GLY A 735 -18.41 13.35 10.67
CA GLY A 735 -19.58 12.48 10.62
C GLY A 735 -19.31 11.01 10.95
N GLY A 736 -18.16 10.72 11.55
CA GLY A 736 -17.79 9.43 12.13
C GLY A 736 -17.59 9.52 13.63
N GLY A 737 -16.99 8.49 14.23
CA GLY A 737 -16.66 8.47 15.67
C GLY A 737 -17.85 8.26 16.60
N LEU A 738 -19.04 7.99 16.08
CA LEU A 738 -20.22 7.69 16.88
C LEU A 738 -20.07 6.32 17.55
N CYS A 739 -19.53 5.34 16.82
CA CYS A 739 -19.41 3.96 17.28
C CYS A 739 -18.25 3.80 18.27
N SER A 740 -17.13 4.49 18.05
CA SER A 740 -16.00 4.47 18.98
C SER A 740 -16.31 5.16 20.31
N LYS A 741 -17.23 6.15 20.33
CA LYS A 741 -17.73 6.79 21.56
C LYS A 741 -18.66 5.87 22.34
N ILE A 742 -19.47 5.06 21.66
CA ILE A 742 -20.36 4.08 22.28
C ILE A 742 -19.56 2.92 22.92
N GLU A 743 -18.46 2.52 22.28
CA GLU A 743 -17.56 1.49 22.82
C GLU A 743 -16.65 2.00 23.96
N GLN A 744 -16.42 3.31 24.07
CA GLN A 744 -15.61 3.95 25.13
C GLN A 744 -16.42 4.39 26.35
N GLU A 745 -17.74 4.49 26.29
CA GLU A 745 -18.50 4.44 27.52
C GLU A 745 -18.18 3.09 28.16
N PRO A 746 -17.59 3.06 29.39
CA PRO A 746 -17.40 1.82 30.08
C PRO A 746 -18.77 1.16 30.10
N THR A 747 -18.95 0.14 29.29
CA THR A 747 -20.06 -0.78 29.45
C THR A 747 -20.05 -1.05 30.94
N SER A 748 -20.95 -0.43 31.66
CA SER A 748 -21.21 -0.68 33.07
C SER A 748 -21.01 -2.18 33.21
N SER A 749 -20.04 -2.57 34.03
CA SER A 749 -19.73 -3.97 34.35
C SER A 749 -21.03 -4.71 34.20
N SER A 750 -21.10 -5.67 33.27
CA SER A 750 -22.35 -6.30 32.86
C SER A 750 -23.10 -6.73 34.13
N GLU A 751 -23.95 -5.83 34.62
CA GLU A 751 -24.79 -6.11 35.75
C GLU A 751 -25.62 -7.34 35.37
N LEU A 752 -25.65 -8.35 36.25
CA LEU A 752 -26.46 -9.51 36.04
C LEU A 752 -27.92 -9.08 35.96
N GLY A 753 -28.38 -8.81 34.75
CA GLY A 753 -29.76 -8.38 34.47
C GLY A 753 -30.77 -9.49 34.75
N LEU A 754 -32.01 -9.07 34.86
CA LEU A 754 -33.14 -10.00 35.06
C LEU A 754 -33.20 -11.11 33.99
N ALA A 755 -32.74 -10.85 32.78
CA ALA A 755 -32.67 -11.81 31.70
C ALA A 755 -31.77 -13.03 32.03
N ASN A 756 -30.67 -12.82 32.79
CA ASN A 756 -29.72 -13.89 33.16
C ASN A 756 -30.16 -14.68 34.39
N VAL A 757 -30.82 -14.04 35.35
CA VAL A 757 -31.21 -14.66 36.64
C VAL A 757 -32.73 -14.87 36.79
N GLY A 758 -33.54 -14.41 35.84
CA GLY A 758 -35.00 -14.51 35.88
C GLY A 758 -35.51 -15.94 36.01
N GLY A 759 -34.78 -16.92 35.44
CA GLY A 759 -35.11 -18.32 35.59
C GLY A 759 -35.01 -18.86 37.03
N VAL A 760 -34.07 -18.31 37.83
CA VAL A 760 -33.93 -18.69 39.24
C VAL A 760 -35.15 -18.22 40.05
N PHE A 761 -35.63 -16.97 39.78
CA PHE A 761 -36.86 -16.46 40.38
C PHE A 761 -38.11 -17.27 39.94
N LEU A 762 -38.13 -17.71 38.67
CA LEU A 762 -39.21 -18.57 38.19
C LEU A 762 -39.24 -19.91 38.92
N VAL A 763 -38.10 -20.56 39.13
CA VAL A 763 -37.99 -21.80 39.89
C VAL A 763 -38.42 -21.59 41.34
N LEU A 764 -38.01 -20.47 41.98
CA LEU A 764 -38.48 -20.13 43.34
C LEU A 764 -39.99 -19.96 43.37
N LEU A 765 -40.59 -19.27 42.41
CA LEU A 765 -42.04 -19.09 42.31
C LEU A 765 -42.77 -20.43 42.17
N ILE A 766 -42.30 -21.32 41.28
CA ILE A 766 -42.89 -22.66 41.08
C ILE A 766 -42.75 -23.50 42.36
N GLY A 767 -41.59 -23.44 43.01
CA GLY A 767 -41.32 -24.15 44.24
C GLY A 767 -42.24 -23.70 45.40
N THR A 768 -42.41 -22.35 45.57
CA THR A 768 -43.31 -21.81 46.60
C THR A 768 -44.77 -22.11 46.29
N CYS A 769 -45.24 -22.01 45.07
CA CYS A 769 -46.56 -22.40 44.66
C CYS A 769 -46.80 -23.90 44.87
N GLY A 770 -45.82 -24.73 44.53
CA GLY A 770 -45.88 -26.17 44.75
C GLY A 770 -45.97 -26.54 46.23
N SER A 771 -45.14 -25.87 47.07
CA SER A 771 -45.19 -26.10 48.54
C SER A 771 -46.50 -25.67 49.10
N PHE A 772 -47.12 -24.59 48.62
CA PHE A 772 -48.44 -24.16 49.04
C PHE A 772 -49.52 -25.14 48.67
N ILE A 773 -49.49 -25.74 47.50
CA ILE A 773 -50.38 -26.80 47.04
C ILE A 773 -50.25 -28.05 47.96
N ILE A 774 -49.01 -28.43 48.26
CA ILE A 774 -48.74 -29.52 49.16
C ILE A 774 -49.33 -29.26 50.60
N ALA A 775 -49.10 -28.01 51.08
CA ALA A 775 -49.66 -27.60 52.39
C ALA A 775 -51.17 -27.61 52.39
N VAL A 776 -51.83 -27.29 51.28
CA VAL A 776 -53.29 -27.39 51.16
C VAL A 776 -53.73 -28.88 51.21
N PHE A 777 -53.00 -29.77 50.51
CA PHE A 777 -53.29 -31.23 50.62
C PHE A 777 -53.06 -31.78 52.01
N GLU A 778 -51.97 -31.39 52.68
CA GLU A 778 -51.72 -31.78 54.09
C GLU A 778 -52.80 -31.23 54.99
N PHE A 779 -53.25 -30.03 54.80
CA PHE A 779 -54.34 -29.39 55.54
C PHE A 779 -55.63 -30.20 55.35
N LEU A 780 -56.01 -30.51 54.12
CA LEU A 780 -57.23 -31.32 53.84
C LEU A 780 -57.15 -32.74 54.41
N TRP A 781 -55.93 -33.32 54.32
CA TRP A 781 -55.68 -34.66 54.91
C TRP A 781 -55.79 -34.63 56.43
N ASN A 782 -55.29 -33.60 57.09
CA ASN A 782 -55.40 -33.38 58.51
C ASN A 782 -56.87 -33.17 58.93
N VAL A 783 -57.58 -32.31 58.18
CA VAL A 783 -59.05 -32.13 58.42
C VAL A 783 -59.80 -33.42 58.38
N ARG A 784 -59.45 -34.31 57.40
CA ARG A 784 -60.07 -35.67 57.35
C ARG A 784 -59.69 -36.50 58.53
N LYS A 785 -58.44 -36.49 59.00
CA LYS A 785 -58.03 -37.24 60.23
C LYS A 785 -58.72 -36.70 61.47
N VAL A 786 -58.84 -35.43 61.63
CA VAL A 786 -59.53 -34.80 62.78
C VAL A 786 -61.01 -35.09 62.73
N ALA A 787 -61.65 -35.06 61.57
CA ALA A 787 -63.06 -35.38 61.40
C ALA A 787 -63.35 -36.81 61.82
N VAL A 788 -62.47 -37.76 61.46
CA VAL A 788 -62.58 -39.15 61.86
C VAL A 788 -62.34 -39.34 63.36
N LYS A 789 -61.35 -38.75 64.00
CA LYS A 789 -60.94 -38.85 65.39
C LYS A 789 -61.93 -38.24 66.31
N GLU A 790 -62.49 -37.06 66.00
CA GLU A 790 -63.43 -36.30 66.84
C GLU A 790 -64.90 -36.66 66.54
N LYS A 791 -65.15 -37.55 65.53
CA LYS A 791 -66.50 -37.91 65.08
C LYS A 791 -67.40 -36.71 64.73
N VAL A 792 -66.90 -35.74 64.12
CA VAL A 792 -67.56 -34.53 63.60
C VAL A 792 -67.67 -34.60 62.07
N THR A 793 -68.63 -33.79 61.53
CA THR A 793 -68.73 -33.76 60.06
C THR A 793 -67.47 -33.14 59.44
N PRO A 794 -66.98 -33.61 58.24
CA PRO A 794 -65.79 -33.06 57.59
C PRO A 794 -65.83 -31.58 57.33
N TRP A 795 -67.05 -31.04 57.19
CA TRP A 795 -67.20 -29.56 56.94
C TRP A 795 -66.99 -28.74 58.23
N GLU A 796 -67.51 -29.22 59.39
CA GLU A 796 -67.26 -28.57 60.69
C GLU A 796 -65.79 -28.64 61.07
N ALA A 797 -65.11 -29.72 60.84
CA ALA A 797 -63.66 -29.82 60.99
C ALA A 797 -62.93 -28.89 60.11
N LEU A 798 -63.30 -28.77 58.80
CA LEU A 798 -62.72 -27.85 57.87
C LEU A 798 -62.89 -26.38 58.33
N VAL A 799 -64.11 -26.01 58.76
CA VAL A 799 -64.34 -24.62 59.16
C VAL A 799 -63.55 -24.27 60.44
N ALA A 800 -63.48 -25.21 61.41
CA ALA A 800 -62.67 -25.01 62.60
C ALA A 800 -61.17 -24.89 62.34
N GLU A 801 -60.61 -25.74 61.54
CA GLU A 801 -59.18 -25.68 61.11
C GLU A 801 -58.88 -24.43 60.22
N LEU A 802 -59.82 -24.06 59.34
CA LEU A 802 -59.66 -22.84 58.51
C LEU A 802 -59.74 -21.54 59.35
N LYS A 803 -60.67 -21.49 60.34
CA LYS A 803 -60.72 -20.38 61.30
C LYS A 803 -59.41 -20.22 62.07
N PHE A 804 -58.83 -21.35 62.48
CA PHE A 804 -57.50 -21.30 63.10
C PHE A 804 -56.40 -20.87 62.13
N ALA A 805 -56.39 -21.44 60.96
CA ALA A 805 -55.35 -21.10 59.92
C ALA A 805 -55.40 -19.62 59.49
N VAL A 806 -56.56 -19.00 59.41
CA VAL A 806 -56.73 -17.59 59.05
C VAL A 806 -56.51 -16.64 60.27
N ASN A 807 -56.60 -17.18 61.48
CA ASN A 807 -56.34 -16.37 62.66
C ASN A 807 -54.87 -16.29 63.01
N ILE A 808 -54.21 -15.33 62.33
CA ILE A 808 -52.78 -15.06 62.42
C ILE A 808 -52.32 -14.69 63.84
N TRP A 809 -53.23 -14.32 64.72
CA TRP A 809 -52.93 -13.89 66.09
C TRP A 809 -53.05 -14.96 67.14
N ALA A 810 -53.45 -16.21 66.78
CA ALA A 810 -53.58 -17.29 67.72
C ALA A 810 -52.22 -18.04 67.91
N GLU A 811 -51.55 -17.82 69.00
CA GLU A 811 -50.25 -18.46 69.34
C GLU A 811 -50.35 -19.96 69.69
N THR A 812 -51.56 -20.48 70.12
CA THR A 812 -51.76 -21.83 70.49
C THR A 812 -52.96 -22.49 69.79
N LYS A 813 -52.77 -23.74 69.34
CA LYS A 813 -53.85 -24.53 68.67
C LYS A 813 -54.64 -25.34 69.71
N PRO A 814 -56.01 -25.19 69.86
CA PRO A 814 -56.80 -25.99 70.77
C PRO A 814 -56.82 -27.43 70.32
N VAL A 815 -56.58 -28.39 71.27
CA VAL A 815 -56.49 -29.80 70.98
C VAL A 815 -57.84 -30.45 70.73
N LYS A 816 -58.93 -29.88 71.20
CA LYS A 816 -60.33 -30.39 71.02
C LYS A 816 -61.21 -29.27 70.39
N ILE A 817 -62.04 -29.66 69.41
CA ILE A 817 -63.05 -28.77 68.83
C ILE A 817 -64.16 -28.60 69.85
N SER A 818 -64.28 -27.42 70.42
CA SER A 818 -65.37 -27.08 71.34
C SER A 818 -66.67 -27.08 70.56
N LYS A 819 -67.63 -28.00 70.93
CA LYS A 819 -69.00 -27.95 70.48
C LYS A 819 -69.66 -26.71 71.02
N SER A 820 -70.02 -25.78 70.16
CA SER A 820 -70.85 -24.66 70.48
C SER A 820 -72.27 -25.15 70.86
N SER A 821 -72.53 -25.42 72.11
CA SER A 821 -73.88 -25.47 72.66
C SER A 821 -74.27 -24.04 73.09
N GLY A 822 -75.23 -23.48 72.38
CA GLY A 822 -75.78 -22.22 72.66
C GLY A 822 -76.45 -22.21 74.01
N ALA A 823 -76.46 -21.05 74.64
CA ALA A 823 -77.31 -20.35 75.59
C ALA A 823 -76.67 -19.91 76.90
N SER A 824 -76.67 -18.58 76.98
CA SER A 824 -77.08 -17.72 78.10
C SER A 824 -76.35 -17.72 79.43
N SER A 825 -76.01 -16.56 79.71
CA SER A 825 -76.15 -15.73 80.92
C SER A 825 -75.00 -15.66 81.92
N MET A 826 -74.61 -14.45 82.06
CA MET A 826 -74.42 -13.63 83.29
C MET A 826 -73.19 -13.83 84.20
N GLU A 827 -72.63 -12.73 84.32
CA GLU A 827 -72.04 -12.01 85.49
C GLU A 827 -70.71 -12.44 86.09
N GLY A 828 -69.95 -11.31 86.16
CA GLY A 828 -69.15 -11.04 87.35
C GLY A 828 -67.65 -11.13 87.28
N GLY A 829 -67.06 -10.02 87.31
CA GLY A 829 -65.77 -9.88 88.02
C GLY A 829 -64.58 -9.45 87.14
N ILE A 830 -64.52 -8.23 86.96
CA ILE A 830 -63.52 -7.25 87.44
C ILE A 830 -62.09 -7.72 87.51
N ASP A 831 -61.39 -6.98 86.68
CA ASP A 831 -60.08 -6.40 86.91
C ASP A 831 -58.77 -7.11 86.55
N ARG A 832 -58.05 -6.24 85.83
CA ARG A 832 -56.62 -6.16 85.73
C ARG A 832 -55.89 -7.09 84.67
N THR A 833 -55.68 -6.58 83.50
CA THR A 833 -54.40 -6.14 83.16
C THR A 833 -54.40 -5.59 81.72
N ALA A 834 -54.70 -4.33 81.58
CA ALA A 834 -54.30 -3.50 80.47
C ALA A 834 -52.91 -2.93 80.77
N SER A 835 -51.91 -3.59 80.38
CA SER A 835 -50.57 -2.95 80.34
C SER A 835 -49.42 -3.86 79.82
N THR A 836 -49.60 -4.52 78.66
CA THR A 836 -48.42 -5.19 78.02
C THR A 836 -48.51 -5.33 76.46
N THR A 837 -49.43 -4.51 75.84
CA THR A 837 -49.56 -4.62 74.35
C THR A 837 -49.13 -3.31 73.63
N ARG A 838 -48.14 -2.57 74.25
CA ARG A 838 -47.65 -1.35 73.58
C ARG A 838 -46.12 -1.32 73.34
N SER A 839 -45.43 -2.43 73.55
CA SER A 839 -43.96 -2.46 73.45
C SER A 839 -43.40 -3.40 72.34
N ILE A 840 -44.20 -4.01 71.47
CA ILE A 840 -43.67 -4.94 70.43
C ILE A 840 -43.92 -4.43 69.01
N VAL A 841 -44.75 -3.37 68.84
CA VAL A 841 -44.91 -2.78 67.43
C VAL A 841 -43.89 -1.70 67.12
N GLY A 842 -43.07 -1.26 68.10
CA GLY A 842 -42.03 -0.27 67.86
C GLY A 842 -40.62 -0.75 67.51
N SER A 843 -40.36 -2.03 67.41
CA SER A 843 -39.02 -2.61 67.27
C SER A 843 -38.73 -3.18 65.88
N PHE A 844 -39.68 -3.19 64.96
CA PHE A 844 -39.44 -3.76 63.62
C PHE A 844 -39.34 -2.73 62.48
N LEU A 845 -39.25 -1.41 62.77
CA LEU A 845 -39.08 -0.34 61.79
C LEU A 845 -38.04 0.70 62.29
N ARG A 846 -36.87 0.25 62.75
CA ARG A 846 -35.64 1.06 62.75
C ARG A 846 -34.62 0.39 61.88
N LEU A 847 -34.64 0.73 60.61
CA LEU A 847 -33.51 0.64 59.73
C LEU A 847 -32.56 1.78 60.11
N ASP A 848 -31.62 1.47 61.03
CA ASP A 848 -30.41 2.26 61.24
C ASP A 848 -29.40 1.96 60.16
N ILE A 849 -29.62 2.48 58.92
CA ILE A 849 -28.64 2.38 57.82
C ILE A 849 -28.29 3.79 57.26
N LEU A 850 -28.86 4.83 57.76
CA LEU A 850 -28.61 6.19 57.22
C LEU A 850 -27.73 7.13 58.08
N ASP A 851 -27.24 6.70 59.24
CA ASP A 851 -26.46 7.55 60.16
C ASP A 851 -24.95 7.23 60.19
N LYS A 852 -24.41 6.48 59.20
CA LYS A 852 -23.00 6.14 59.16
C LYS A 852 -22.26 6.77 57.98
N PHE A 853 -22.93 7.53 57.11
CA PHE A 853 -22.28 8.18 55.95
C PHE A 853 -22.05 9.69 56.11
N ASP A 854 -22.40 10.31 57.22
CA ASP A 854 -22.25 11.76 57.38
C ASP A 854 -21.23 12.20 58.45
N LYS A 855 -20.32 11.28 58.88
CA LYS A 855 -19.28 11.64 59.84
C LYS A 855 -17.82 11.51 59.42
N ASP A 856 -17.54 11.11 58.16
CA ASP A 856 -16.17 10.99 57.71
C ASP A 856 -15.73 12.00 56.64
N ASN A 857 -16.51 13.08 56.45
CA ASN A 857 -16.13 14.14 55.50
C ASN A 857 -15.86 15.51 56.17
N ASN A 858 -15.25 15.54 57.33
CA ASN A 858 -14.77 16.80 57.87
C ASN A 858 -13.59 16.60 58.81
N THR A 859 -12.44 16.21 58.32
CA THR A 859 -11.11 16.57 58.88
C THR A 859 -10.01 15.96 57.96
N ASN A 860 -9.43 16.75 57.13
CA ASN A 860 -8.00 16.94 56.95
C ASN A 860 -7.65 17.67 55.67
N SER A 861 -7.81 18.98 55.73
CA SER A 861 -6.95 19.87 54.95
C SER A 861 -5.80 20.31 55.86
N ARG A 862 -4.58 19.82 55.61
CA ARG A 862 -3.34 20.59 55.84
C ARG A 862 -2.12 19.77 55.39
N SER A 863 -1.50 20.33 54.36
CA SER A 863 -0.02 20.45 54.19
C SER A 863 0.84 19.22 54.26
N SER A 864 1.52 18.87 53.17
CA SER A 864 2.95 19.27 53.09
C SER A 864 3.51 18.87 51.72
N ASP A 865 4.07 19.87 51.09
CA ASP A 865 5.11 19.73 50.08
C ASP A 865 6.19 18.73 50.51
N ARG A 866 6.66 17.90 49.58
CA ARG A 866 8.06 17.65 49.32
C ARG A 866 8.29 17.01 47.96
N LYS A 867 9.00 17.78 47.14
CA LYS A 867 9.83 17.33 46.04
C LYS A 867 10.62 16.09 46.40
N ILE A 868 10.93 15.27 45.41
CA ILE A 868 12.28 14.91 44.96
C ILE A 868 12.15 13.82 43.88
N ASN A 869 12.76 14.19 42.76
CA ASN A 869 13.26 13.45 41.58
C ASN A 869 12.27 12.74 40.71
#